data_c267937e0077fa34f975dfe687f9d934
#
_entry.id   c267937e0077fa34f975dfe687f9d934
#
_cell.length_a   1.000
_cell.length_b   1.000
_cell.length_c   1.000
_cell.angle_alpha   90.00
_cell.angle_beta   90.00
_cell.angle_gamma   90.00
#
_symmetry.space_group_name_H-M   'P 1'
#
loop_
_entity.id
_entity.type
_entity.pdbx_description
1 polymer ?
#
loop_
_entity_poly.entity_id
_entity_poly.type
_entity_poly.pdbx_seq_one_letter_code
_entity_poly.pdbx_strand_id
1 'polypeptide(L)'
;MVVAAIAKRIFGSANDRRVKRYQSKVDAVNALEVEFSKLTDEQLRAKTVEFRKAYAEGTTLDDLLAPAFAVVREASKRTLGMRHFDVQLIGGMVLNDRAIAEMRTGEGKTLVATLPVYLNAMTSEGVHVVTVNDYLASRDSQWMGQVYQFLGLSVGVIVHDLSDEQRKQAYAADVTYGTNNEFGFDYLRDNMKYARDQMVQRGHVFAIVDEVDSILIDEARTPLIISGPSDDHSSLYQTIDAVMPIIGEGDFELDEKHRAATFTDQGIEKLEARLTADGVLAEGSLYDIENVSVVHHLNSALRAHKLFSKDKDYIVRNDEVVIIDEFTGRMMPGRRYSEGLHQALEAKEHVKIQPENQTLASITFQNYFRLYKKLSGMTGTASTEAEEFADIYGLDVITVPTNMPVTRQDDDDAIFRTAAEKFDAITDVIIDCQKRGQPVLVGTTSIEKSEMLAELLRKRQVGEMSVLNARYHEQESHIIAQAGRPGAITIATNMAGRGTDIQLGGNLEMRVGDEAVGLEGAARDAKITEIKATIERDKQKAITAGGLMVIGTERHESRRIDNQLRGRSGRQGDPGHSKFFLSLQDDLMRIFPVDSMDTMLSRLGLEQGESITHPWVTKAIERAQAKVEARNFDIRKNILKYDDVMNDQRKVIFEQRLELMDDDDVSDTITGMRHDVVDNLIAKAIPERGYPEQWNAELLEASAKTALNIDIPVKDWVHEEGIDVEQVRDRMVAAADETADAKIARFTPDIMKQVQKSILLQSIDGLWRDHLVTLDHLSKVVGWRGLAQRDPLNEYKQEAYELFQKLLADLRELVTNQLSHVEIQMRPPQPELNLAGLNEIHLDPNSGENEVAAPTIAGALGATALFGDSIGASAAGVATADPRLTPIDPKLLVGVSRNAPCPCGSGKKFKHCHGSF
;
A
#
# COMPACT_ATOMS: atom_id res chain seq x y z
N MET A 1 42.14 -5.30 8.31
CA MET A 1 41.17 -6.34 8.74
C MET A 1 41.49 -6.90 10.14
N VAL A 2 42.69 -7.37 10.45
CA VAL A 2 43.01 -7.97 11.77
C VAL A 2 42.85 -6.97 12.93
N VAL A 3 43.29 -5.73 12.79
CA VAL A 3 43.17 -4.67 13.83
C VAL A 3 41.68 -4.34 14.09
N ALA A 4 40.85 -4.28 13.04
CA ALA A 4 39.40 -4.04 13.18
C ALA A 4 38.72 -5.24 13.88
N ALA A 5 39.12 -6.46 13.60
CA ALA A 5 38.60 -7.66 14.27
C ALA A 5 38.97 -7.71 15.76
N ILE A 6 40.20 -7.31 16.10
CA ILE A 6 40.68 -7.23 17.50
C ILE A 6 39.96 -6.09 18.24
N ALA A 7 39.78 -4.92 17.62
CA ALA A 7 39.03 -3.81 18.18
C ALA A 7 37.54 -4.18 18.42
N LYS A 8 36.91 -4.86 17.47
CA LYS A 8 35.55 -5.38 17.61
C LYS A 8 35.45 -6.41 18.77
N ARG A 9 36.45 -7.21 19.00
CA ARG A 9 36.47 -8.21 20.07
C ARG A 9 36.65 -7.58 21.47
N ILE A 10 37.33 -6.43 21.55
CA ILE A 10 37.61 -5.73 22.81
C ILE A 10 36.51 -4.73 23.16
N PHE A 11 36.03 -3.94 22.17
CA PHE A 11 35.12 -2.84 22.37
C PHE A 11 33.66 -3.16 21.96
N GLY A 12 33.39 -4.35 21.42
CA GLY A 12 32.11 -4.72 20.84
C GLY A 12 31.81 -3.97 19.52
N SER A 13 30.75 -4.38 18.83
CA SER A 13 30.24 -3.65 17.67
C SER A 13 29.53 -2.34 18.09
N ALA A 14 29.24 -1.47 17.13
CA ALA A 14 28.40 -0.29 17.38
C ALA A 14 27.02 -0.68 17.94
N ASN A 15 26.46 -1.78 17.41
CA ASN A 15 25.21 -2.37 17.89
C ASN A 15 25.31 -2.84 19.35
N ASP A 16 26.38 -3.56 19.72
CA ASP A 16 26.58 -4.05 21.10
C ASP A 16 26.61 -2.90 22.12
N ARG A 17 27.21 -1.77 21.72
CA ARG A 17 27.28 -0.57 22.57
C ARG A 17 25.90 0.10 22.69
N ARG A 18 25.08 0.10 21.63
CA ARG A 18 23.71 0.60 21.66
C ARG A 18 22.85 -0.27 22.55
N VAL A 19 22.89 -1.58 22.40
CA VAL A 19 22.16 -2.56 23.23
C VAL A 19 22.54 -2.43 24.71
N LYS A 20 23.81 -2.26 25.02
CA LYS A 20 24.28 -2.06 26.43
C LYS A 20 23.70 -0.81 27.10
N ARG A 21 23.33 0.24 26.35
CA ARG A 21 22.70 1.43 26.93
C ARG A 21 21.32 1.13 27.52
N TYR A 22 20.61 0.15 26.96
CA TYR A 22 19.31 -0.25 27.48
C TYR A 22 19.38 -1.08 28.75
N GLN A 23 20.54 -1.68 29.07
CA GLN A 23 20.68 -2.59 30.21
C GLN A 23 20.29 -1.92 31.54
N SER A 24 20.67 -0.68 31.76
CA SER A 24 20.30 0.06 32.99
C SER A 24 18.78 0.27 33.13
N LYS A 25 18.09 0.49 31.99
CA LYS A 25 16.64 0.60 31.98
C LYS A 25 15.98 -0.77 32.21
N VAL A 26 16.55 -1.85 31.67
CA VAL A 26 16.11 -3.23 31.95
C VAL A 26 16.24 -3.56 33.42
N ASP A 27 17.37 -3.21 34.04
CA ASP A 27 17.62 -3.43 35.47
C ASP A 27 16.61 -2.66 36.35
N ALA A 28 16.23 -1.44 35.94
CA ALA A 28 15.18 -0.65 36.56
C ALA A 28 13.81 -1.31 36.48
N VAL A 29 13.44 -1.86 35.32
CA VAL A 29 12.18 -2.62 35.13
C VAL A 29 12.19 -3.89 36.01
N ASN A 30 13.30 -4.61 36.05
CA ASN A 30 13.46 -5.82 36.86
C ASN A 30 13.33 -5.51 38.36
N ALA A 31 13.85 -4.38 38.83
CA ALA A 31 13.76 -3.97 40.25
C ALA A 31 12.30 -3.72 40.68
N LEU A 32 11.45 -3.25 39.78
CA LEU A 32 10.02 -2.99 40.01
C LEU A 32 9.14 -4.27 40.00
N GLU A 33 9.62 -5.38 39.44
CA GLU A 33 8.82 -6.60 39.27
C GLU A 33 8.25 -7.14 40.58
N VAL A 34 9.05 -7.14 41.64
CA VAL A 34 8.61 -7.63 42.96
C VAL A 34 7.52 -6.75 43.60
N GLU A 35 7.55 -5.46 43.35
CA GLU A 35 6.53 -4.51 43.83
C GLU A 35 5.23 -4.72 43.04
N PHE A 36 5.28 -4.69 41.73
CA PHE A 36 4.09 -4.80 40.87
C PHE A 36 3.42 -6.17 40.95
N SER A 37 4.17 -7.25 41.20
CA SER A 37 3.60 -8.58 41.39
C SER A 37 2.67 -8.70 42.62
N LYS A 38 2.78 -7.78 43.60
CA LYS A 38 1.95 -7.74 44.83
C LYS A 38 0.65 -6.94 44.67
N LEU A 39 0.55 -6.15 43.59
CA LEU A 39 -0.62 -5.33 43.31
C LEU A 39 -1.82 -6.21 42.92
N THR A 40 -3.03 -5.79 43.36
CA THR A 40 -4.26 -6.40 42.82
C THR A 40 -4.49 -5.99 41.39
N ASP A 41 -5.41 -6.67 40.69
CA ASP A 41 -5.72 -6.36 39.27
C ASP A 41 -6.28 -4.92 39.16
N GLU A 42 -7.10 -4.47 40.11
CA GLU A 42 -7.61 -3.09 40.15
C GLU A 42 -6.48 -2.07 40.38
N GLN A 43 -5.54 -2.38 41.28
CA GLN A 43 -4.40 -1.50 41.54
C GLN A 43 -3.47 -1.43 40.29
N LEU A 44 -3.27 -2.54 39.59
CA LEU A 44 -2.47 -2.56 38.39
C LEU A 44 -3.14 -1.73 37.28
N ARG A 45 -4.46 -1.87 37.11
CA ARG A 45 -5.25 -1.03 36.18
C ARG A 45 -5.21 0.45 36.57
N ALA A 46 -5.26 0.79 37.83
CA ALA A 46 -5.21 2.16 38.30
C ALA A 46 -3.89 2.87 37.94
N LYS A 47 -2.80 2.13 37.71
CA LYS A 47 -1.52 2.69 37.25
C LYS A 47 -1.64 3.40 35.89
N THR A 48 -2.51 2.94 35.02
CA THR A 48 -2.78 3.63 33.73
C THR A 48 -3.31 5.05 33.97
N VAL A 49 -4.22 5.21 34.92
CA VAL A 49 -4.77 6.53 35.27
C VAL A 49 -3.71 7.41 35.91
N GLU A 50 -2.88 6.83 36.79
CA GLU A 50 -1.75 7.57 37.43
C GLU A 50 -0.75 8.05 36.36
N PHE A 51 -0.39 7.20 35.40
CA PHE A 51 0.56 7.56 34.35
C PHE A 51 0.00 8.62 33.39
N ARG A 52 -1.27 8.52 32.99
CA ARG A 52 -1.92 9.57 32.19
C ARG A 52 -1.94 10.91 32.92
N LYS A 53 -2.24 10.89 34.21
CA LYS A 53 -2.22 12.10 35.06
C LYS A 53 -0.81 12.67 35.17
N ALA A 54 0.19 11.84 35.44
CA ALA A 54 1.59 12.26 35.55
C ALA A 54 2.08 12.86 34.21
N TYR A 55 1.72 12.25 33.07
CA TYR A 55 2.02 12.78 31.74
C TYR A 55 1.37 14.15 31.50
N ALA A 56 0.09 14.31 31.86
CA ALA A 56 -0.62 15.59 31.77
C ALA A 56 -0.02 16.68 32.70
N GLU A 57 0.60 16.28 33.79
CA GLU A 57 1.31 17.16 34.74
C GLU A 57 2.76 17.47 34.30
N GLY A 58 3.21 16.94 33.15
CA GLY A 58 4.50 17.24 32.50
C GLY A 58 5.60 16.20 32.70
N THR A 59 5.31 15.03 33.29
CA THR A 59 6.27 13.91 33.37
C THR A 59 6.48 13.38 31.95
N THR A 60 7.73 13.14 31.54
CA THR A 60 8.03 12.65 30.18
C THR A 60 7.72 11.15 30.01
N LEU A 61 7.48 10.70 28.78
CA LEU A 61 7.32 9.27 28.49
C LEU A 61 8.58 8.46 28.84
N ASP A 62 9.76 9.07 28.77
CA ASP A 62 11.02 8.43 29.16
C ASP A 62 11.11 8.16 30.68
N ASP A 63 10.58 9.06 31.51
CA ASP A 63 10.51 8.86 32.94
C ASP A 63 9.48 7.79 33.33
N LEU A 64 8.40 7.68 32.54
CA LEU A 64 7.37 6.66 32.72
C LEU A 64 7.74 5.28 32.15
N LEU A 65 8.83 5.18 31.37
CA LEU A 65 9.17 3.96 30.62
C LEU A 65 9.35 2.75 31.56
N ALA A 66 10.17 2.84 32.57
CA ALA A 66 10.45 1.69 33.45
C ALA A 66 9.20 1.22 34.22
N PRO A 67 8.43 2.08 34.87
CA PRO A 67 7.20 1.64 35.58
C PRO A 67 6.12 1.15 34.57
N ALA A 68 5.96 1.78 33.43
CA ALA A 68 5.00 1.33 32.40
C ALA A 68 5.35 -0.07 31.87
N PHE A 69 6.62 -0.34 31.55
CA PHE A 69 7.07 -1.64 31.08
C PHE A 69 6.91 -2.73 32.16
N ALA A 70 7.15 -2.39 33.43
CA ALA A 70 6.92 -3.32 34.55
C ALA A 70 5.42 -3.67 34.72
N VAL A 71 4.53 -2.70 34.55
CA VAL A 71 3.07 -2.91 34.56
C VAL A 71 2.63 -3.84 33.43
N VAL A 72 3.08 -3.57 32.19
CA VAL A 72 2.74 -4.42 31.04
C VAL A 72 3.29 -5.83 31.20
N ARG A 73 4.51 -5.98 31.72
CA ARG A 73 5.12 -7.30 31.97
C ARG A 73 4.30 -8.13 32.94
N GLU A 74 3.84 -7.53 34.05
CA GLU A 74 2.99 -8.21 35.02
C GLU A 74 1.59 -8.47 34.47
N ALA A 75 0.99 -7.53 33.75
CA ALA A 75 -0.30 -7.72 33.09
C ALA A 75 -0.27 -8.88 32.07
N SER A 76 0.76 -8.92 31.22
CA SER A 76 0.97 -9.99 30.24
C SER A 76 1.12 -11.37 30.91
N LYS A 77 1.84 -11.42 32.04
CA LYS A 77 1.98 -12.64 32.82
C LYS A 77 0.64 -13.12 33.39
N ARG A 78 -0.22 -12.21 33.84
CA ARG A 78 -1.54 -12.56 34.40
C ARG A 78 -2.56 -12.94 33.35
N THR A 79 -2.58 -12.23 32.22
CA THR A 79 -3.59 -12.43 31.17
C THR A 79 -3.22 -13.54 30.21
N LEU A 80 -1.98 -13.56 29.70
CA LEU A 80 -1.49 -14.46 28.68
C LEU A 80 -0.61 -15.61 29.23
N GLY A 81 -0.22 -15.54 30.51
CA GLY A 81 0.79 -16.45 31.04
C GLY A 81 2.21 -16.20 30.54
N MET A 82 2.43 -15.09 29.82
CA MET A 82 3.69 -14.76 29.14
C MET A 82 4.41 -13.62 29.86
N ARG A 83 5.57 -13.93 30.47
CA ARG A 83 6.44 -12.92 31.03
C ARG A 83 7.46 -12.47 29.99
N HIS A 84 7.54 -11.18 29.71
CA HIS A 84 8.57 -10.65 28.81
C HIS A 84 9.99 -10.99 29.28
N PHE A 85 10.81 -11.48 28.39
CA PHE A 85 12.26 -11.68 28.61
C PHE A 85 13.00 -10.33 28.61
N ASP A 86 14.19 -10.29 29.18
CA ASP A 86 14.99 -9.06 29.23
C ASP A 86 15.35 -8.56 27.82
N VAL A 87 15.63 -9.47 26.88
CA VAL A 87 15.86 -9.11 25.47
C VAL A 87 14.60 -8.51 24.81
N GLN A 88 13.41 -8.93 25.23
CA GLN A 88 12.15 -8.36 24.75
C GLN A 88 11.90 -6.96 25.32
N LEU A 89 12.31 -6.70 26.56
CA LEU A 89 12.32 -5.33 27.11
C LEU A 89 13.23 -4.41 26.29
N ILE A 90 14.42 -4.89 25.90
CA ILE A 90 15.32 -4.15 25.01
C ILE A 90 14.64 -3.86 23.67
N GLY A 91 14.00 -4.85 23.05
CA GLY A 91 13.24 -4.67 21.82
C GLY A 91 12.16 -3.60 21.95
N GLY A 92 11.39 -3.62 23.03
CA GLY A 92 10.39 -2.59 23.33
C GLY A 92 10.98 -1.19 23.50
N MET A 93 12.15 -1.07 24.13
CA MET A 93 12.86 0.20 24.27
C MET A 93 13.37 0.73 22.92
N VAL A 94 13.89 -0.15 22.06
CA VAL A 94 14.32 0.19 20.71
C VAL A 94 13.15 0.75 19.90
N LEU A 95 11.98 0.09 19.96
CA LEU A 95 10.77 0.57 19.30
C LEU A 95 10.33 1.93 19.88
N ASN A 96 10.45 2.12 21.19
CA ASN A 96 10.15 3.43 21.77
C ASN A 96 11.10 4.54 21.34
N ASP A 97 12.33 4.21 21.00
CA ASP A 97 13.36 5.18 20.60
C ASP A 97 13.35 5.50 19.08
N ARG A 98 12.23 5.25 18.36
CA ARG A 98 12.08 5.54 16.93
C ARG A 98 13.10 4.79 16.07
N ALA A 99 13.25 3.50 16.33
CA ALA A 99 14.18 2.65 15.62
C ALA A 99 13.52 1.32 15.24
N ILE A 100 14.18 0.56 14.38
CA ILE A 100 13.76 -0.78 14.00
C ILE A 100 14.41 -1.79 14.95
N ALA A 101 13.57 -2.55 15.64
CA ALA A 101 14.01 -3.68 16.44
C ALA A 101 14.15 -4.92 15.54
N GLU A 102 15.39 -5.23 15.13
CA GLU A 102 15.63 -6.48 14.43
C GLU A 102 15.72 -7.61 15.45
N MET A 103 14.61 -8.37 15.54
CA MET A 103 14.48 -9.53 16.42
C MET A 103 14.20 -10.76 15.57
N ARG A 104 14.96 -11.83 15.76
CA ARG A 104 14.78 -13.04 14.97
C ARG A 104 13.34 -13.57 15.07
N THR A 105 12.92 -14.25 14.02
CA THR A 105 11.60 -14.90 13.99
C THR A 105 11.49 -15.89 15.15
N GLY A 106 10.35 -15.89 15.87
CA GLY A 106 10.15 -16.72 17.05
C GLY A 106 10.62 -16.08 18.39
N GLU A 107 11.14 -14.84 18.39
CA GLU A 107 11.50 -14.11 19.62
C GLU A 107 10.32 -13.34 20.25
N GLY A 108 9.09 -13.49 19.73
CA GLY A 108 7.88 -12.91 20.30
C GLY A 108 7.72 -11.41 20.03
N LYS A 109 8.03 -10.94 18.82
CA LYS A 109 7.88 -9.53 18.39
C LYS A 109 6.51 -8.94 18.72
N THR A 110 5.42 -9.68 18.44
CA THR A 110 4.05 -9.24 18.73
C THR A 110 3.85 -8.88 20.21
N LEU A 111 4.42 -9.70 21.11
CA LEU A 111 4.39 -9.42 22.55
C LEU A 111 5.24 -8.21 22.92
N VAL A 112 6.40 -8.05 22.28
CA VAL A 112 7.31 -6.92 22.50
C VAL A 112 6.63 -5.59 22.19
N ALA A 113 5.84 -5.53 21.12
CA ALA A 113 5.10 -4.32 20.73
C ALA A 113 4.18 -3.81 21.84
N THR A 114 3.67 -4.68 22.72
CA THR A 114 2.77 -4.26 23.82
C THR A 114 3.39 -3.24 24.76
N LEU A 115 4.71 -3.29 24.94
CA LEU A 115 5.46 -2.41 25.84
C LEU A 115 5.45 -0.94 25.38
N PRO A 116 5.96 -0.60 24.18
CA PRO A 116 5.95 0.78 23.71
C PRO A 116 4.53 1.25 23.31
N VAL A 117 3.63 0.36 22.87
CA VAL A 117 2.24 0.70 22.60
C VAL A 117 1.56 1.22 23.86
N TYR A 118 1.63 0.48 24.96
CA TYR A 118 1.07 0.92 26.22
C TYR A 118 1.64 2.27 26.68
N LEU A 119 2.96 2.43 26.65
CA LEU A 119 3.61 3.67 27.07
C LEU A 119 3.13 4.87 26.24
N ASN A 120 3.09 4.73 24.93
CA ASN A 120 2.70 5.85 24.05
C ASN A 120 1.17 6.09 24.07
N ALA A 121 0.35 5.09 24.41
CA ALA A 121 -1.09 5.28 24.62
C ALA A 121 -1.42 6.18 25.81
N MET A 122 -0.44 6.50 26.67
CA MET A 122 -0.64 7.46 27.76
C MET A 122 -0.91 8.88 27.27
N THR A 123 -0.49 9.22 26.06
CA THR A 123 -0.78 10.52 25.42
C THR A 123 -2.25 10.71 25.09
N SER A 124 -3.03 9.62 24.99
CA SER A 124 -4.44 9.59 24.54
C SER A 124 -4.64 10.09 23.09
N GLU A 125 -3.56 10.27 22.32
CA GLU A 125 -3.62 10.70 20.93
C GLU A 125 -3.80 9.53 19.94
N GLY A 126 -3.74 8.28 20.41
CA GLY A 126 -3.85 7.05 19.61
C GLY A 126 -2.51 6.50 19.16
N VAL A 127 -2.41 5.17 19.17
CA VAL A 127 -1.25 4.41 18.69
C VAL A 127 -1.70 3.45 17.62
N HIS A 128 -1.04 3.45 16.47
CA HIS A 128 -1.32 2.53 15.37
C HIS A 128 -0.33 1.37 15.38
N VAL A 129 -0.84 0.14 15.27
CA VAL A 129 -0.05 -1.07 15.06
C VAL A 129 -0.36 -1.61 13.69
N VAL A 130 0.62 -1.52 12.79
CA VAL A 130 0.46 -1.82 11.38
C VAL A 130 0.91 -3.24 11.09
N THR A 131 0.06 -4.01 10.43
CA THR A 131 0.32 -5.40 10.03
C THR A 131 0.22 -5.56 8.51
N VAL A 132 0.69 -6.67 7.97
CA VAL A 132 0.69 -6.93 6.52
C VAL A 132 -0.65 -7.44 5.97
N ASN A 133 -1.58 -7.90 6.80
CA ASN A 133 -2.90 -8.38 6.36
C ASN A 133 -3.94 -8.34 7.48
N ASP A 134 -5.22 -8.42 7.09
CA ASP A 134 -6.38 -8.35 7.99
C ASP A 134 -6.44 -9.49 9.02
N TYR A 135 -5.99 -10.69 8.61
CA TYR A 135 -5.94 -11.84 9.53
C TYR A 135 -5.02 -11.54 10.72
N LEU A 136 -3.81 -11.04 10.46
CA LEU A 136 -2.86 -10.67 11.52
C LEU A 136 -3.37 -9.48 12.34
N ALA A 137 -3.96 -8.47 11.71
CA ALA A 137 -4.56 -7.35 12.42
C ALA A 137 -5.62 -7.80 13.41
N SER A 138 -6.53 -8.67 12.96
CA SER A 138 -7.61 -9.23 13.79
C SER A 138 -7.09 -10.16 14.88
N ARG A 139 -6.19 -11.09 14.53
CA ARG A 139 -5.60 -12.03 15.49
C ARG A 139 -4.82 -11.32 16.60
N ASP A 140 -3.93 -10.42 16.20
CA ASP A 140 -3.00 -9.80 17.15
C ASP A 140 -3.70 -8.76 18.01
N SER A 141 -4.72 -8.08 17.51
CA SER A 141 -5.56 -7.19 18.30
C SER A 141 -6.37 -7.95 19.35
N GLN A 142 -6.91 -9.12 19.03
CA GLN A 142 -7.64 -9.95 19.99
C GLN A 142 -6.70 -10.55 21.03
N TRP A 143 -5.53 -11.00 20.60
CA TRP A 143 -4.57 -11.66 21.49
C TRP A 143 -3.89 -10.65 22.42
N MET A 144 -3.26 -9.63 21.91
CA MET A 144 -2.58 -8.58 22.69
C MET A 144 -3.59 -7.62 23.32
N GLY A 145 -4.78 -7.49 22.76
CA GLY A 145 -5.88 -6.71 23.31
C GLY A 145 -6.28 -7.12 24.72
N GLN A 146 -6.10 -8.39 25.09
CA GLN A 146 -6.33 -8.85 26.46
C GLN A 146 -5.45 -8.10 27.49
N VAL A 147 -4.19 -7.82 27.13
CA VAL A 147 -3.27 -7.07 27.98
C VAL A 147 -3.71 -5.60 28.10
N TYR A 148 -4.06 -4.98 26.97
CA TYR A 148 -4.47 -3.57 26.93
C TYR A 148 -5.79 -3.36 27.68
N GLN A 149 -6.80 -4.19 27.43
CA GLN A 149 -8.10 -4.13 28.09
C GLN A 149 -7.99 -4.40 29.60
N PHE A 150 -7.14 -5.34 29.99
CA PHE A 150 -6.84 -5.60 31.39
C PHE A 150 -6.29 -4.34 32.08
N LEU A 151 -5.46 -3.56 31.39
CA LEU A 151 -4.90 -2.29 31.87
C LEU A 151 -5.83 -1.08 31.66
N GLY A 152 -7.03 -1.28 31.10
CA GLY A 152 -8.03 -0.23 30.92
C GLY A 152 -7.86 0.61 29.66
N LEU A 153 -7.12 0.14 28.65
CA LEU A 153 -7.04 0.76 27.34
C LEU A 153 -8.07 0.16 26.38
N SER A 154 -8.59 1.00 25.49
CA SER A 154 -9.46 0.59 24.38
C SER A 154 -8.65 0.12 23.17
N VAL A 155 -9.18 -0.87 22.43
CA VAL A 155 -8.54 -1.44 21.25
C VAL A 155 -9.53 -1.43 20.11
N GLY A 156 -9.12 -0.87 18.97
CA GLY A 156 -9.85 -0.90 17.70
C GLY A 156 -9.09 -1.71 16.64
N VAL A 157 -9.81 -2.16 15.63
CA VAL A 157 -9.24 -2.90 14.48
C VAL A 157 -9.81 -2.31 13.20
N ILE A 158 -8.93 -2.03 12.25
CA ILE A 158 -9.27 -1.60 10.89
C ILE A 158 -8.94 -2.75 9.94
N VAL A 159 -9.98 -3.28 9.34
CA VAL A 159 -9.94 -4.34 8.33
C VAL A 159 -10.83 -3.96 7.16
N HIS A 160 -10.77 -4.72 6.08
CA HIS A 160 -11.60 -4.50 4.91
C HIS A 160 -13.11 -4.55 5.26
N ASP A 161 -13.96 -3.94 4.45
CA ASP A 161 -15.43 -3.92 4.58
C ASP A 161 -16.02 -3.23 5.85
N LEU A 162 -15.26 -2.45 6.59
CA LEU A 162 -15.81 -1.65 7.69
C LEU A 162 -16.50 -0.38 7.16
N SER A 163 -17.66 -0.03 7.78
CA SER A 163 -18.30 1.25 7.54
C SER A 163 -17.49 2.42 8.14
N ASP A 164 -17.69 3.64 7.62
CA ASP A 164 -17.03 4.85 8.14
C ASP A 164 -17.27 5.04 9.65
N GLU A 165 -18.46 4.73 10.14
CA GLU A 165 -18.76 4.82 11.58
C GLU A 165 -17.96 3.81 12.40
N GLN A 166 -17.82 2.57 11.90
CA GLN A 166 -17.01 1.55 12.56
C GLN A 166 -15.52 1.92 12.53
N ARG A 167 -15.03 2.46 11.40
CA ARG A 167 -13.66 2.98 11.27
C ARG A 167 -13.41 4.10 12.27
N LYS A 168 -14.33 5.07 12.37
CA LYS A 168 -14.23 6.19 13.29
C LYS A 168 -14.17 5.74 14.75
N GLN A 169 -14.99 4.75 15.13
CA GLN A 169 -14.94 4.14 16.45
C GLN A 169 -13.61 3.42 16.72
N ALA A 170 -13.08 2.68 15.72
CA ALA A 170 -11.80 1.99 15.83
C ALA A 170 -10.62 2.96 15.96
N TYR A 171 -10.60 4.05 15.20
CA TYR A 171 -9.60 5.10 15.33
C TYR A 171 -9.73 5.90 16.64
N ALA A 172 -10.93 5.98 17.24
CA ALA A 172 -11.14 6.62 18.54
C ALA A 172 -10.52 5.83 19.71
N ALA A 173 -10.15 4.55 19.50
CA ALA A 173 -9.52 3.73 20.52
C ALA A 173 -8.10 4.21 20.87
N ASP A 174 -7.60 3.83 22.04
CA ASP A 174 -6.23 4.13 22.48
C ASP A 174 -5.17 3.43 21.61
N VAL A 175 -5.50 2.22 21.15
CA VAL A 175 -4.67 1.40 20.28
C VAL A 175 -5.49 0.92 19.09
N THR A 176 -5.02 1.17 17.87
CA THR A 176 -5.70 0.75 16.65
C THR A 176 -4.78 -0.17 15.84
N TYR A 177 -5.22 -1.40 15.63
CA TYR A 177 -4.58 -2.35 14.71
C TYR A 177 -5.17 -2.20 13.32
N GLY A 178 -4.37 -2.39 12.28
CA GLY A 178 -4.86 -2.40 10.91
C GLY A 178 -3.76 -2.74 9.92
N THR A 179 -4.13 -2.90 8.65
CA THR A 179 -3.15 -3.13 7.60
C THR A 179 -2.59 -1.81 7.08
N ASN A 180 -1.39 -1.87 6.50
CA ASN A 180 -0.77 -0.74 5.82
C ASN A 180 -1.69 -0.16 4.73
N ASN A 181 -2.35 -1.02 3.95
CA ASN A 181 -3.27 -0.63 2.89
C ASN A 181 -4.47 0.14 3.45
N GLU A 182 -5.16 -0.41 4.44
CA GLU A 182 -6.35 0.21 5.03
C GLU A 182 -6.04 1.58 5.67
N PHE A 183 -4.94 1.68 6.42
CA PHE A 183 -4.51 2.96 6.98
C PHE A 183 -4.21 4.00 5.91
N GLY A 184 -3.56 3.59 4.82
CA GLY A 184 -3.23 4.49 3.73
C GLY A 184 -4.46 4.89 2.90
N PHE A 185 -5.37 3.96 2.63
CA PHE A 185 -6.63 4.27 1.94
C PHE A 185 -7.55 5.13 2.80
N ASP A 186 -7.63 4.91 4.11
CA ASP A 186 -8.39 5.79 4.99
C ASP A 186 -7.85 7.22 4.98
N TYR A 187 -6.53 7.39 4.96
CA TYR A 187 -5.92 8.71 4.79
C TYR A 187 -6.35 9.37 3.47
N LEU A 188 -6.33 8.62 2.36
CA LEU A 188 -6.77 9.16 1.07
C LEU A 188 -8.26 9.49 1.07
N ARG A 189 -9.11 8.59 1.61
CA ARG A 189 -10.57 8.79 1.73
C ARG A 189 -10.89 10.02 2.59
N ASP A 190 -10.22 10.21 3.71
CA ASP A 190 -10.41 11.35 4.59
C ASP A 190 -10.11 12.68 3.88
N ASN A 191 -9.08 12.70 3.04
CA ASN A 191 -8.72 13.88 2.26
C ASN A 191 -9.64 14.11 1.04
N MET A 192 -10.63 13.26 0.80
CA MET A 192 -11.69 13.45 -0.20
C MET A 192 -13.04 13.83 0.44
N LYS A 193 -13.16 13.86 1.78
CA LYS A 193 -14.38 14.27 2.50
C LYS A 193 -14.57 15.77 2.46
N TYR A 194 -15.83 16.24 2.56
CA TYR A 194 -16.17 17.65 2.52
C TYR A 194 -16.41 18.29 3.88
N ALA A 195 -16.45 17.48 4.94
CA ALA A 195 -16.63 17.96 6.30
C ALA A 195 -15.72 17.21 7.28
N ARG A 196 -15.19 17.95 8.25
CA ARG A 196 -14.25 17.43 9.25
C ARG A 196 -14.81 16.27 10.09
N ASP A 197 -16.09 16.32 10.39
CA ASP A 197 -16.81 15.31 11.15
C ASP A 197 -17.02 14.00 10.39
N GLN A 198 -16.87 14.00 9.06
CA GLN A 198 -16.92 12.81 8.22
C GLN A 198 -15.57 12.06 8.17
N MET A 199 -14.47 12.69 8.58
CA MET A 199 -13.16 12.06 8.62
C MET A 199 -13.10 11.01 9.71
N VAL A 200 -12.39 9.92 9.45
CA VAL A 200 -12.31 8.79 10.38
C VAL A 200 -11.02 8.78 11.20
N GLN A 201 -9.90 9.25 10.63
CA GLN A 201 -8.61 9.28 11.32
C GLN A 201 -8.47 10.49 12.22
N ARG A 202 -7.77 10.32 13.37
CA ARG A 202 -7.50 11.41 14.34
C ARG A 202 -6.16 12.11 14.12
N GLY A 203 -5.26 11.50 13.37
CA GLY A 203 -3.91 11.98 13.13
C GLY A 203 -2.85 10.87 13.23
N HIS A 204 -1.60 11.24 12.96
CA HIS A 204 -0.47 10.31 12.80
C HIS A 204 0.58 10.56 13.88
N VAL A 205 0.32 10.06 15.11
CA VAL A 205 1.18 10.34 16.28
C VAL A 205 2.29 9.30 16.40
N PHE A 206 1.92 8.04 16.59
CA PHE A 206 2.87 6.95 16.73
C PHE A 206 2.40 5.71 15.97
N ALA A 207 3.29 5.15 15.15
CA ALA A 207 3.07 3.85 14.52
C ALA A 207 4.20 2.87 14.82
N ILE A 208 3.80 1.62 15.08
CA ILE A 208 4.69 0.46 15.07
C ILE A 208 4.33 -0.40 13.87
N VAL A 209 5.29 -0.61 12.98
CA VAL A 209 5.11 -1.44 11.77
C VAL A 209 5.67 -2.82 12.05
N ASP A 210 4.81 -3.83 12.07
CA ASP A 210 5.25 -5.23 12.14
C ASP A 210 5.65 -5.72 10.77
N GLU A 211 6.68 -6.57 10.71
CA GLU A 211 7.31 -6.99 9.47
C GLU A 211 7.67 -5.78 8.57
N VAL A 212 8.34 -4.79 9.19
CA VAL A 212 8.64 -3.49 8.60
C VAL A 212 9.38 -3.56 7.26
N ASP A 213 10.15 -4.60 7.04
CA ASP A 213 10.86 -4.85 5.79
C ASP A 213 9.94 -5.25 4.62
N SER A 214 8.80 -5.89 4.90
CA SER A 214 7.78 -6.13 3.88
C SER A 214 7.11 -4.82 3.49
N ILE A 215 6.58 -4.13 4.48
CA ILE A 215 5.72 -2.96 4.26
C ILE A 215 6.52 -1.79 3.69
N LEU A 216 7.69 -1.48 4.28
CA LEU A 216 8.45 -0.28 3.89
C LEU A 216 9.46 -0.51 2.75
N ILE A 217 9.73 -1.75 2.36
CA ILE A 217 10.67 -2.06 1.27
C ILE A 217 9.97 -2.78 0.13
N ASP A 218 9.35 -3.96 0.37
CA ASP A 218 8.78 -4.77 -0.72
C ASP A 218 7.54 -4.13 -1.32
N GLU A 219 6.56 -3.82 -0.49
CA GLU A 219 5.28 -3.22 -0.90
C GLU A 219 5.42 -1.75 -1.29
N ALA A 220 6.49 -1.08 -0.81
CA ALA A 220 6.75 0.32 -1.10
C ALA A 220 7.31 0.60 -2.53
N ARG A 221 7.08 -0.31 -3.47
CA ARG A 221 7.44 -0.14 -4.90
C ARG A 221 6.32 0.50 -5.71
N THR A 222 5.09 0.37 -5.24
CA THR A 222 3.89 0.89 -5.89
C THR A 222 3.13 1.81 -4.94
N PRO A 223 2.52 2.90 -5.43
CA PRO A 223 1.70 3.77 -4.60
C PRO A 223 0.33 3.14 -4.31
N LEU A 224 -0.33 3.64 -3.28
CA LEU A 224 -1.75 3.47 -3.06
C LEU A 224 -2.50 4.45 -3.96
N ILE A 225 -3.48 3.98 -4.70
CA ILE A 225 -4.24 4.78 -5.66
C ILE A 225 -5.74 4.55 -5.45
N ILE A 226 -6.49 5.63 -5.32
CA ILE A 226 -7.94 5.62 -5.46
C ILE A 226 -8.26 6.13 -6.86
N SER A 227 -8.94 5.33 -7.67
CA SER A 227 -9.34 5.68 -9.02
C SER A 227 -10.85 5.62 -9.21
N GLY A 228 -11.35 6.47 -10.07
CA GLY A 228 -12.75 6.51 -10.46
C GLY A 228 -12.89 6.71 -11.97
N PRO A 229 -14.11 6.61 -12.51
CA PRO A 229 -14.33 6.85 -13.94
C PRO A 229 -13.94 8.30 -14.29
N SER A 230 -13.19 8.46 -15.38
CA SER A 230 -12.86 9.77 -15.95
C SER A 230 -13.93 10.27 -16.90
N ASP A 231 -13.85 11.54 -17.25
CA ASP A 231 -14.59 12.10 -18.38
C ASP A 231 -14.19 11.41 -19.69
N ASP A 232 -15.08 11.40 -20.68
CA ASP A 232 -14.88 10.66 -21.94
C ASP A 232 -13.84 11.35 -22.83
N HIS A 233 -12.60 10.87 -22.79
CA HIS A 233 -11.51 11.29 -23.70
C HIS A 233 -11.39 10.41 -24.96
N SER A 234 -12.38 9.58 -25.28
CA SER A 234 -12.36 8.65 -26.42
C SER A 234 -12.11 9.35 -27.75
N SER A 235 -12.57 10.58 -27.92
CA SER A 235 -12.32 11.39 -29.11
C SER A 235 -10.85 11.69 -29.36
N LEU A 236 -10.06 11.94 -28.35
CA LEU A 236 -8.63 12.21 -28.46
C LEU A 236 -7.86 10.96 -28.89
N TYR A 237 -8.18 9.79 -28.33
CA TYR A 237 -7.58 8.52 -28.77
C TYR A 237 -7.87 8.23 -30.25
N GLN A 238 -9.11 8.46 -30.71
CA GLN A 238 -9.45 8.27 -32.12
C GLN A 238 -8.71 9.25 -33.04
N THR A 239 -8.59 10.51 -32.63
CA THR A 239 -7.88 11.54 -33.41
C THR A 239 -6.38 11.21 -33.52
N ILE A 240 -5.76 10.79 -32.44
CA ILE A 240 -4.36 10.40 -32.41
C ILE A 240 -4.12 9.13 -33.24
N ASP A 241 -5.00 8.14 -33.14
CA ASP A 241 -4.91 6.92 -33.94
C ASP A 241 -4.97 7.23 -35.43
N ALA A 242 -5.83 8.14 -35.87
CA ALA A 242 -5.96 8.57 -37.24
C ALA A 242 -4.69 9.24 -37.82
N VAL A 243 -3.83 9.76 -36.97
CA VAL A 243 -2.55 10.38 -37.35
C VAL A 243 -1.42 9.36 -37.44
N MET A 244 -1.48 8.22 -36.74
CA MET A 244 -0.42 7.20 -36.69
C MET A 244 0.01 6.65 -38.06
N PRO A 245 -0.85 6.47 -39.09
CA PRO A 245 -0.44 5.97 -40.41
C PRO A 245 0.57 6.85 -41.14
N ILE A 246 0.79 8.10 -40.74
CA ILE A 246 1.76 9.03 -41.35
C ILE A 246 3.20 8.65 -40.96
N ILE A 247 3.39 7.93 -39.86
CA ILE A 247 4.66 7.56 -39.25
C ILE A 247 5.24 6.34 -39.98
N GLY A 248 6.31 6.58 -40.74
CA GLY A 248 7.04 5.57 -41.53
C GLY A 248 8.28 5.03 -40.83
N GLU A 249 8.99 4.12 -41.51
CA GLU A 249 10.31 3.65 -41.07
C GLU A 249 11.31 4.82 -41.06
N GLY A 250 11.94 5.06 -39.90
CA GLY A 250 12.86 6.18 -39.67
C GLY A 250 12.28 7.33 -38.87
N ASP A 251 10.97 7.39 -38.68
CA ASP A 251 10.28 8.39 -37.83
C ASP A 251 10.19 7.95 -36.34
N PHE A 252 10.62 6.72 -36.05
CA PHE A 252 10.64 6.16 -34.66
C PHE A 252 11.80 5.17 -34.48
N GLU A 253 12.21 4.98 -33.24
CA GLU A 253 13.18 3.97 -32.82
C GLU A 253 12.49 2.92 -31.94
N LEU A 254 12.83 1.65 -32.14
CA LEU A 254 12.33 0.51 -31.37
C LEU A 254 13.44 -0.10 -30.52
N ASP A 255 13.23 -0.22 -29.23
CA ASP A 255 14.04 -1.03 -28.33
C ASP A 255 13.25 -2.30 -27.94
N GLU A 256 13.49 -3.38 -28.66
CA GLU A 256 12.82 -4.66 -28.41
C GLU A 256 13.18 -5.26 -27.05
N LYS A 257 14.39 -4.95 -26.50
CA LYS A 257 14.82 -5.48 -25.19
C LYS A 257 14.07 -4.86 -24.03
N HIS A 258 13.78 -3.55 -24.13
CA HIS A 258 13.06 -2.82 -23.10
C HIS A 258 11.58 -2.59 -23.46
N ARG A 259 11.12 -3.14 -24.61
CA ARG A 259 9.76 -2.93 -25.14
C ARG A 259 9.38 -1.44 -25.16
N ALA A 260 10.30 -0.60 -25.61
CA ALA A 260 10.11 0.83 -25.74
C ALA A 260 10.07 1.23 -27.21
N ALA A 261 9.24 2.23 -27.52
CA ALA A 261 9.19 2.88 -28.83
C ALA A 261 9.22 4.38 -28.61
N THR A 262 10.07 5.08 -29.36
CA THR A 262 10.27 6.53 -29.24
C THR A 262 10.25 7.17 -30.61
N PHE A 263 9.68 8.39 -30.73
CA PHE A 263 9.75 9.14 -31.97
C PHE A 263 11.15 9.72 -32.17
N THR A 264 11.58 9.81 -33.44
CA THR A 264 12.75 10.59 -33.84
C THR A 264 12.37 12.07 -34.04
N ASP A 265 13.36 12.97 -34.09
CA ASP A 265 13.11 14.40 -34.36
C ASP A 265 12.30 14.59 -35.67
N GLN A 266 12.58 13.81 -36.67
CA GLN A 266 11.87 13.85 -37.96
C GLN A 266 10.40 13.38 -37.81
N GLY A 267 10.15 12.39 -36.95
CA GLY A 267 8.80 11.92 -36.63
C GLY A 267 8.00 12.99 -35.86
N ILE A 268 8.64 13.68 -34.92
CA ILE A 268 8.05 14.78 -34.17
C ILE A 268 7.67 15.94 -35.06
N GLU A 269 8.56 16.40 -35.96
CA GLU A 269 8.25 17.48 -36.92
C GLU A 269 7.03 17.16 -37.80
N LYS A 270 6.90 15.91 -38.26
CA LYS A 270 5.74 15.46 -39.05
C LYS A 270 4.45 15.47 -38.22
N LEU A 271 4.52 15.04 -36.96
CA LEU A 271 3.37 15.02 -36.07
C LEU A 271 2.92 16.43 -35.72
N GLU A 272 3.85 17.35 -35.37
CA GLU A 272 3.55 18.75 -35.09
C GLU A 272 2.83 19.42 -36.26
N ALA A 273 3.37 19.26 -37.48
CA ALA A 273 2.75 19.83 -38.67
C ALA A 273 1.34 19.31 -38.92
N ARG A 274 1.09 18.02 -38.68
CA ARG A 274 -0.21 17.41 -38.87
C ARG A 274 -1.20 17.79 -37.77
N LEU A 275 -0.81 17.70 -36.50
CA LEU A 275 -1.67 17.99 -35.37
C LEU A 275 -2.06 19.49 -35.31
N THR A 276 -1.15 20.38 -35.73
CA THR A 276 -1.46 21.79 -35.90
C THR A 276 -2.50 22.00 -37.00
N ALA A 277 -2.34 21.31 -38.14
CA ALA A 277 -3.30 21.39 -39.24
C ALA A 277 -4.69 20.87 -38.89
N ASP A 278 -4.75 19.86 -37.99
CA ASP A 278 -6.00 19.25 -37.51
C ASP A 278 -6.59 20.03 -36.30
N GLY A 279 -5.91 21.09 -35.81
CA GLY A 279 -6.34 21.93 -34.70
C GLY A 279 -6.29 21.25 -33.32
N VAL A 280 -5.54 20.15 -33.19
CA VAL A 280 -5.35 19.40 -31.95
C VAL A 280 -4.22 19.98 -31.10
N LEU A 281 -3.18 20.49 -31.78
CA LEU A 281 -2.07 21.18 -31.14
C LEU A 281 -2.40 22.66 -31.05
N ALA A 282 -2.35 23.23 -29.84
CA ALA A 282 -2.32 24.68 -29.67
C ALA A 282 -1.05 25.25 -30.32
N GLU A 283 -0.98 26.59 -30.55
CA GLU A 283 0.25 27.21 -31.04
C GLU A 283 1.42 26.83 -30.13
N GLY A 284 2.45 26.16 -30.67
CA GLY A 284 3.65 25.75 -29.96
C GLY A 284 4.20 24.40 -30.38
N SER A 285 5.18 23.89 -29.64
CA SER A 285 5.81 22.60 -29.83
C SER A 285 5.13 21.48 -29.03
N LEU A 286 5.26 20.24 -29.46
CA LEU A 286 4.88 19.06 -28.66
C LEU A 286 5.60 19.01 -27.29
N TYR A 287 6.73 19.70 -27.17
CA TYR A 287 7.48 19.78 -25.91
C TYR A 287 6.96 20.81 -24.92
N ASP A 288 5.98 21.62 -25.31
CA ASP A 288 5.39 22.60 -24.42
C ASP A 288 4.53 21.93 -23.35
N ILE A 289 4.52 22.52 -22.16
CA ILE A 289 3.81 21.98 -20.98
C ILE A 289 2.33 21.73 -21.27
N GLU A 290 1.71 22.58 -22.09
CA GLU A 290 0.28 22.48 -22.44
C GLU A 290 -0.03 21.24 -23.29
N ASN A 291 0.95 20.69 -24.00
CA ASN A 291 0.82 19.57 -24.92
C ASN A 291 1.22 18.21 -24.32
N VAL A 292 1.56 18.14 -23.02
CA VAL A 292 2.01 16.91 -22.34
C VAL A 292 1.01 15.76 -22.49
N SER A 293 -0.29 16.05 -22.41
CA SER A 293 -1.34 15.03 -22.62
C SER A 293 -1.33 14.48 -24.04
N VAL A 294 -1.18 15.34 -25.06
CA VAL A 294 -1.11 14.92 -26.47
C VAL A 294 0.10 14.00 -26.69
N VAL A 295 1.26 14.38 -26.14
CA VAL A 295 2.49 13.56 -26.21
C VAL A 295 2.29 12.19 -25.55
N HIS A 296 1.62 12.14 -24.40
CA HIS A 296 1.32 10.87 -23.74
C HIS A 296 0.46 9.95 -24.64
N HIS A 297 -0.61 10.47 -25.24
CA HIS A 297 -1.48 9.70 -26.14
C HIS A 297 -0.75 9.26 -27.41
N LEU A 298 0.11 10.12 -28.00
CA LEU A 298 0.96 9.77 -29.12
C LEU A 298 1.89 8.59 -28.80
N ASN A 299 2.50 8.60 -27.61
CA ASN A 299 3.37 7.50 -27.18
C ASN A 299 2.60 6.20 -26.98
N SER A 300 1.44 6.27 -26.36
CA SER A 300 0.58 5.10 -26.17
C SER A 300 0.12 4.53 -27.51
N ALA A 301 -0.23 5.38 -28.49
CA ALA A 301 -0.58 4.97 -29.83
C ALA A 301 0.63 4.37 -30.60
N LEU A 302 1.82 4.97 -30.50
CA LEU A 302 3.03 4.40 -31.10
C LEU A 302 3.34 3.01 -30.56
N ARG A 303 3.29 2.83 -29.24
CA ARG A 303 3.47 1.52 -28.58
C ARG A 303 2.42 0.52 -29.06
N ALA A 304 1.14 0.91 -29.12
CA ALA A 304 0.05 0.06 -29.58
C ALA A 304 0.24 -0.41 -31.02
N HIS A 305 0.72 0.47 -31.92
CA HIS A 305 0.91 0.14 -33.31
C HIS A 305 2.19 -0.66 -33.61
N LYS A 306 3.28 -0.40 -32.85
CA LYS A 306 4.61 -0.94 -33.20
C LYS A 306 5.06 -2.10 -32.31
N LEU A 307 4.58 -2.22 -31.08
CA LEU A 307 5.00 -3.23 -30.11
C LEU A 307 3.96 -4.32 -29.85
N PHE A 308 2.69 -4.07 -30.15
CA PHE A 308 1.60 -5.00 -29.84
C PHE A 308 0.91 -5.49 -31.12
N SER A 309 0.79 -6.79 -31.25
CA SER A 309 0.21 -7.45 -32.44
C SER A 309 -1.04 -8.24 -32.05
N LYS A 310 -2.10 -8.07 -32.86
CA LYS A 310 -3.30 -8.88 -32.75
C LYS A 310 -2.99 -10.37 -32.90
N ASP A 311 -3.73 -11.21 -32.20
CA ASP A 311 -3.60 -12.67 -32.13
C ASP A 311 -2.28 -13.17 -31.49
N LYS A 312 -1.42 -12.26 -30.99
CA LYS A 312 -0.21 -12.58 -30.27
C LYS A 312 -0.27 -12.01 -28.85
N ASP A 313 -0.41 -10.70 -28.74
CA ASP A 313 -0.42 -9.98 -27.46
C ASP A 313 -1.84 -9.73 -26.95
N TYR A 314 -2.82 -9.66 -27.84
CA TYR A 314 -4.23 -9.47 -27.54
C TYR A 314 -5.13 -10.02 -28.68
N ILE A 315 -6.40 -10.24 -28.37
CA ILE A 315 -7.45 -10.55 -29.35
C ILE A 315 -8.60 -9.56 -29.22
N VAL A 316 -9.39 -9.44 -30.29
CA VAL A 316 -10.65 -8.70 -30.27
C VAL A 316 -11.80 -9.69 -30.19
N ARG A 317 -12.63 -9.59 -29.14
CA ARG A 317 -13.78 -10.47 -28.93
C ARG A 317 -14.95 -9.67 -28.35
N ASN A 318 -16.13 -9.82 -28.96
CA ASN A 318 -17.35 -9.09 -28.53
C ASN A 318 -17.19 -7.57 -28.48
N ASP A 319 -16.47 -7.00 -29.42
CA ASP A 319 -16.14 -5.56 -29.48
C ASP A 319 -15.28 -5.05 -28.32
N GLU A 320 -14.48 -5.94 -27.72
CA GLU A 320 -13.54 -5.64 -26.66
C GLU A 320 -12.15 -6.22 -26.96
N VAL A 321 -11.10 -5.50 -26.56
CA VAL A 321 -9.71 -5.98 -26.57
C VAL A 321 -9.49 -6.87 -25.33
N VAL A 322 -9.07 -8.11 -25.53
CA VAL A 322 -8.74 -9.06 -24.45
C VAL A 322 -7.26 -9.42 -24.52
N ILE A 323 -6.55 -9.24 -23.43
CA ILE A 323 -5.11 -9.52 -23.31
C ILE A 323 -4.87 -11.03 -23.42
N ILE A 324 -3.79 -11.41 -24.11
CA ILE A 324 -3.22 -12.76 -24.10
C ILE A 324 -1.97 -12.73 -23.21
N ASP A 325 -1.92 -13.62 -22.26
CA ASP A 325 -0.72 -13.81 -21.44
C ASP A 325 0.44 -14.38 -22.26
N GLU A 326 1.57 -13.69 -22.25
CA GLU A 326 2.73 -14.01 -23.08
C GLU A 326 3.33 -15.39 -22.76
N PHE A 327 3.25 -15.84 -21.52
CA PHE A 327 3.86 -17.09 -21.05
C PHE A 327 2.93 -18.29 -21.22
N THR A 328 1.64 -18.10 -20.90
CA THR A 328 0.66 -19.19 -20.90
C THR A 328 -0.19 -19.26 -22.16
N GLY A 329 -0.20 -18.21 -22.99
CA GLY A 329 -1.07 -18.07 -24.16
C GLY A 329 -2.56 -18.02 -23.80
N ARG A 330 -2.92 -17.80 -22.54
CA ARG A 330 -4.31 -17.76 -22.05
C ARG A 330 -4.87 -16.35 -22.21
N MET A 331 -6.15 -16.29 -22.56
CA MET A 331 -6.91 -15.05 -22.53
C MET A 331 -7.14 -14.60 -21.09
N MET A 332 -6.98 -13.30 -20.82
CA MET A 332 -7.22 -12.67 -19.52
C MET A 332 -8.39 -11.69 -19.61
N PRO A 333 -9.65 -12.16 -19.58
CA PRO A 333 -10.80 -11.27 -19.63
C PRO A 333 -10.87 -10.40 -18.36
N GLY A 334 -11.22 -9.13 -18.53
CA GLY A 334 -11.29 -8.16 -17.43
C GLY A 334 -9.96 -7.49 -17.05
N ARG A 335 -8.83 -7.98 -17.53
CA ARG A 335 -7.52 -7.32 -17.37
C ARG A 335 -7.33 -6.28 -18.47
N ARG A 336 -6.75 -5.14 -18.12
CA ARG A 336 -6.46 -4.04 -19.05
C ARG A 336 -4.99 -3.63 -18.96
N TYR A 337 -4.40 -3.20 -20.08
CA TYR A 337 -3.11 -2.54 -20.06
C TYR A 337 -3.25 -1.16 -19.43
N SER A 338 -2.24 -0.76 -18.67
CA SER A 338 -2.15 0.56 -18.02
C SER A 338 -1.70 1.65 -19.01
N GLU A 339 -1.70 2.89 -18.56
CA GLU A 339 -1.09 4.04 -19.22
C GLU A 339 -1.73 4.41 -20.57
N GLY A 340 -3.04 4.28 -20.71
CA GLY A 340 -3.74 4.58 -21.96
C GLY A 340 -3.46 3.60 -23.09
N LEU A 341 -2.59 2.60 -22.89
CA LEU A 341 -2.24 1.62 -23.93
C LEU A 341 -3.43 0.76 -24.34
N HIS A 342 -4.29 0.39 -23.39
CA HIS A 342 -5.48 -0.41 -23.70
C HIS A 342 -6.46 0.37 -24.57
N GLN A 343 -6.69 1.64 -24.25
CA GLN A 343 -7.51 2.55 -25.04
C GLN A 343 -6.89 2.82 -26.43
N ALA A 344 -5.58 2.95 -26.49
CA ALA A 344 -4.88 3.07 -27.78
C ALA A 344 -5.01 1.80 -28.64
N LEU A 345 -5.07 0.61 -28.04
CA LEU A 345 -5.36 -0.65 -28.75
C LEU A 345 -6.83 -0.73 -29.17
N GLU A 346 -7.75 -0.29 -28.33
CA GLU A 346 -9.18 -0.18 -28.63
C GLU A 346 -9.39 0.79 -29.81
N ALA A 347 -8.69 1.93 -29.83
CA ALA A 347 -8.70 2.87 -30.97
C ALA A 347 -8.13 2.24 -32.24
N LYS A 348 -6.96 1.60 -32.17
CA LYS A 348 -6.29 0.90 -33.26
C LYS A 348 -7.18 -0.17 -33.90
N GLU A 349 -7.91 -0.92 -33.11
CA GLU A 349 -8.81 -1.99 -33.59
C GLU A 349 -10.22 -1.47 -33.90
N HIS A 350 -10.48 -0.17 -33.79
CA HIS A 350 -11.76 0.50 -34.04
C HIS A 350 -12.94 -0.12 -33.27
N VAL A 351 -12.68 -0.62 -32.05
CA VAL A 351 -13.69 -1.10 -31.10
C VAL A 351 -14.12 0.02 -30.17
N LYS A 352 -15.15 -0.22 -29.35
CA LYS A 352 -15.61 0.77 -28.38
C LYS A 352 -14.53 1.06 -27.36
N ILE A 353 -14.04 2.31 -27.33
CA ILE A 353 -13.09 2.77 -26.32
C ILE A 353 -13.81 2.88 -24.99
N GLN A 354 -13.32 2.14 -23.99
CA GLN A 354 -13.86 2.19 -22.62
C GLN A 354 -13.24 3.39 -21.87
N PRO A 355 -14.00 4.08 -21.02
CA PRO A 355 -13.47 5.19 -20.22
C PRO A 355 -12.26 4.73 -19.42
N GLU A 356 -11.28 5.60 -19.30
CA GLU A 356 -10.12 5.40 -18.46
C GLU A 356 -10.48 5.65 -16.99
N ASN A 357 -9.88 4.91 -16.07
CA ASN A 357 -10.00 5.25 -14.67
C ASN A 357 -9.01 6.36 -14.35
N GLN A 358 -9.51 7.52 -13.94
CA GLN A 358 -8.69 8.64 -13.51
C GLN A 358 -8.25 8.45 -12.05
N THR A 359 -7.00 8.75 -11.75
CA THR A 359 -6.50 8.80 -10.38
C THR A 359 -7.16 9.97 -9.65
N LEU A 360 -7.92 9.67 -8.60
CA LEU A 360 -8.55 10.66 -7.73
C LEU A 360 -7.65 11.08 -6.58
N ALA A 361 -6.94 10.13 -6.01
CA ALA A 361 -5.96 10.36 -4.96
C ALA A 361 -4.89 9.26 -4.98
N SER A 362 -3.68 9.60 -4.63
CA SER A 362 -2.56 8.64 -4.54
C SER A 362 -1.59 9.06 -3.44
N ILE A 363 -0.92 8.07 -2.84
CA ILE A 363 0.20 8.30 -1.93
C ILE A 363 1.11 7.08 -1.94
N THR A 364 2.42 7.30 -1.86
CA THR A 364 3.38 6.20 -1.65
C THR A 364 3.43 5.82 -0.16
N PHE A 365 3.74 4.56 0.16
CA PHE A 365 3.95 4.16 1.55
C PHE A 365 5.03 4.97 2.23
N GLN A 366 6.10 5.31 1.50
CA GLN A 366 7.16 6.14 2.01
C GLN A 366 6.63 7.47 2.54
N ASN A 367 5.81 8.16 1.75
CA ASN A 367 5.26 9.45 2.13
C ASN A 367 4.14 9.33 3.16
N TYR A 368 3.35 8.25 3.13
CA TYR A 368 2.35 7.97 4.15
C TYR A 368 2.98 7.78 5.54
N PHE A 369 3.97 6.88 5.66
CA PHE A 369 4.60 6.61 6.96
C PHE A 369 5.47 7.77 7.48
N ARG A 370 5.91 8.68 6.61
CA ARG A 370 6.57 9.94 7.02
C ARG A 370 5.62 10.94 7.69
N LEU A 371 4.30 10.76 7.61
CA LEU A 371 3.33 11.58 8.32
C LEU A 371 3.37 11.37 9.84
N TYR A 372 3.79 10.20 10.30
CA TYR A 372 3.85 9.91 11.72
C TYR A 372 4.93 10.72 12.42
N LYS A 373 4.56 11.39 13.52
CA LYS A 373 5.52 12.11 14.38
C LYS A 373 6.57 11.18 14.94
N LYS A 374 6.16 9.91 15.22
CA LYS A 374 7.00 8.85 15.74
C LYS A 374 6.70 7.56 14.99
N LEU A 375 7.71 7.04 14.29
CA LEU A 375 7.64 5.78 13.55
C LEU A 375 8.65 4.81 14.12
N SER A 376 8.30 3.55 14.21
CA SER A 376 9.20 2.44 14.54
C SER A 376 8.75 1.17 13.85
N GLY A 377 9.61 0.17 13.83
CA GLY A 377 9.29 -1.08 13.17
C GLY A 377 9.99 -2.27 13.77
N MET A 378 9.49 -3.46 13.48
CA MET A 378 10.10 -4.71 13.92
C MET A 378 10.08 -5.74 12.79
N THR A 379 11.13 -6.50 12.68
CA THR A 379 11.27 -7.62 11.75
C THR A 379 12.42 -8.54 12.19
N GLY A 380 12.56 -9.68 11.53
CA GLY A 380 13.70 -10.59 11.74
C GLY A 380 14.90 -10.33 10.83
N THR A 381 14.82 -9.40 9.87
CA THR A 381 15.74 -9.32 8.72
C THR A 381 15.95 -7.89 8.19
N ALA A 382 16.06 -6.89 9.07
CA ALA A 382 16.23 -5.49 8.66
C ALA A 382 17.66 -5.08 8.32
N SER A 383 18.66 -5.80 8.83
CA SER A 383 20.07 -5.37 8.75
C SER A 383 20.63 -5.32 7.32
N THR A 384 20.06 -6.08 6.39
CA THR A 384 20.45 -6.05 4.97
C THR A 384 20.06 -4.75 4.28
N GLU A 385 18.98 -4.11 4.73
CA GLU A 385 18.37 -2.89 4.17
C GLU A 385 18.53 -1.68 5.11
N ALA A 386 19.46 -1.76 6.09
CA ALA A 386 19.62 -0.73 7.12
C ALA A 386 19.94 0.65 6.55
N GLU A 387 20.67 0.72 5.42
CA GLU A 387 20.98 1.96 4.72
C GLU A 387 19.71 2.60 4.13
N GLU A 388 18.85 1.80 3.53
CA GLU A 388 17.58 2.26 2.97
C GLU A 388 16.62 2.77 4.05
N PHE A 389 16.49 2.07 5.17
CA PHE A 389 15.68 2.54 6.31
C PHE A 389 16.17 3.86 6.87
N ALA A 390 17.49 4.04 6.95
CA ALA A 390 18.08 5.30 7.42
C ALA A 390 17.87 6.44 6.42
N ASP A 391 18.06 6.19 5.13
CA ASP A 391 18.02 7.22 4.08
C ASP A 391 16.57 7.68 3.79
N ILE A 392 15.63 6.75 3.71
CA ILE A 392 14.24 7.04 3.35
C ILE A 392 13.39 7.44 4.56
N TYR A 393 13.49 6.70 5.66
CA TYR A 393 12.59 6.87 6.81
C TYR A 393 13.26 7.47 8.05
N GLY A 394 14.58 7.66 8.03
CA GLY A 394 15.33 8.13 9.19
C GLY A 394 15.35 7.13 10.35
N LEU A 395 15.20 5.82 10.06
CA LEU A 395 15.13 4.76 11.05
C LEU A 395 16.45 4.00 11.16
N ASP A 396 17.04 3.99 12.35
CA ASP A 396 18.17 3.15 12.67
C ASP A 396 17.73 1.70 12.90
N VAL A 397 18.51 0.72 12.43
CA VAL A 397 18.30 -0.70 12.71
C VAL A 397 19.15 -1.14 13.90
N ILE A 398 18.52 -1.69 14.92
CA ILE A 398 19.19 -2.23 16.11
C ILE A 398 18.89 -3.72 16.22
N THR A 399 19.92 -4.54 16.05
CA THR A 399 19.82 -6.00 16.21
C THR A 399 19.80 -6.36 17.68
N VAL A 400 18.66 -6.88 18.14
CA VAL A 400 18.46 -7.35 19.51
C VAL A 400 18.98 -8.79 19.65
N PRO A 401 19.76 -9.11 20.70
CA PRO A 401 20.22 -10.47 20.90
C PRO A 401 19.05 -11.45 21.13
N THR A 402 19.23 -12.71 20.73
CA THR A 402 18.25 -13.76 20.98
C THR A 402 18.22 -14.18 22.44
N ASN A 403 17.06 -14.58 22.95
CA ASN A 403 16.90 -15.08 24.32
C ASN A 403 17.72 -16.38 24.55
N MET A 404 17.67 -17.29 23.57
CA MET A 404 18.44 -18.54 23.58
C MET A 404 19.42 -18.55 22.40
N PRO A 405 20.62 -19.19 22.55
CA PRO A 405 21.54 -19.33 21.44
C PRO A 405 20.91 -20.07 20.25
N VAL A 406 21.24 -19.63 19.05
CA VAL A 406 20.78 -20.29 17.81
C VAL A 406 21.60 -21.53 17.56
N THR A 407 20.93 -22.68 17.47
CA THR A 407 21.56 -23.99 17.25
C THR A 407 21.36 -24.53 15.83
N ARG A 408 20.60 -23.79 14.99
CA ARG A 408 20.36 -24.13 13.57
C ARG A 408 21.67 -24.19 12.80
N GLN A 409 21.81 -25.19 11.94
CA GLN A 409 22.91 -25.35 10.99
C GLN A 409 22.45 -24.89 9.60
N ASP A 410 23.17 -23.92 9.05
CA ASP A 410 22.94 -23.41 7.70
C ASP A 410 24.02 -24.01 6.79
N ASP A 411 23.62 -24.94 5.92
CA ASP A 411 24.51 -25.62 4.98
C ASP A 411 24.88 -24.70 3.80
N ASP A 412 26.02 -24.93 3.16
CA ASP A 412 26.38 -24.28 1.91
C ASP A 412 25.43 -24.67 0.77
N ASP A 413 25.26 -23.76 -0.19
CA ASP A 413 24.39 -23.97 -1.33
C ASP A 413 24.86 -25.14 -2.19
N ALA A 414 23.93 -25.96 -2.67
CA ALA A 414 24.18 -27.04 -3.62
C ALA A 414 23.78 -26.61 -5.03
N ILE A 415 24.74 -26.52 -5.96
CA ILE A 415 24.50 -26.03 -7.33
C ILE A 415 24.56 -27.18 -8.32
N PHE A 416 23.51 -27.31 -9.11
CA PHE A 416 23.32 -28.32 -10.16
C PHE A 416 23.38 -27.66 -11.55
N ARG A 417 23.65 -28.44 -12.58
CA ARG A 417 23.68 -27.94 -13.97
C ARG A 417 22.26 -27.66 -14.46
N THR A 418 21.31 -28.51 -14.14
CA THR A 418 19.93 -28.45 -14.64
C THR A 418 18.93 -28.36 -13.51
N ALA A 419 17.76 -27.78 -13.81
CA ALA A 419 16.65 -27.75 -12.88
C ALA A 419 16.12 -29.15 -12.54
N ALA A 420 16.16 -30.10 -13.49
CA ALA A 420 15.72 -31.46 -13.28
C ALA A 420 16.57 -32.18 -12.21
N GLU A 421 17.91 -32.11 -12.34
CA GLU A 421 18.83 -32.67 -11.34
C GLU A 421 18.64 -32.05 -9.94
N LYS A 422 18.41 -30.73 -9.87
CA LYS A 422 18.09 -30.00 -8.64
C LYS A 422 16.84 -30.56 -7.97
N PHE A 423 15.74 -30.68 -8.68
CA PHE A 423 14.47 -31.17 -8.12
C PHE A 423 14.53 -32.65 -7.74
N ASP A 424 15.29 -33.47 -8.46
CA ASP A 424 15.56 -34.86 -8.07
C ASP A 424 16.31 -34.92 -6.74
N ALA A 425 17.37 -34.13 -6.57
CA ALA A 425 18.12 -34.07 -5.33
C ALA A 425 17.28 -33.54 -4.15
N ILE A 426 16.43 -32.52 -4.36
CA ILE A 426 15.48 -32.02 -3.36
C ILE A 426 14.54 -33.16 -2.92
N THR A 427 14.00 -33.89 -3.87
CA THR A 427 13.08 -35.02 -3.61
C THR A 427 13.75 -36.10 -2.76
N ASP A 428 15.01 -36.44 -3.06
CA ASP A 428 15.76 -37.43 -2.28
C ASP A 428 15.99 -37.00 -0.83
N VAL A 429 16.28 -35.71 -0.60
CA VAL A 429 16.42 -35.15 0.76
C VAL A 429 15.07 -35.16 1.50
N ILE A 430 13.96 -34.84 0.84
CA ILE A 430 12.63 -34.89 1.44
C ILE A 430 12.28 -36.32 1.88
N ILE A 431 12.55 -37.31 1.02
CA ILE A 431 12.32 -38.72 1.32
C ILE A 431 13.16 -39.18 2.53
N ASP A 432 14.42 -38.78 2.61
CA ASP A 432 15.29 -39.11 3.74
C ASP A 432 14.79 -38.48 5.04
N CYS A 433 14.42 -37.20 5.01
CA CYS A 433 13.82 -36.51 6.17
C CYS A 433 12.54 -37.19 6.64
N GLN A 434 11.65 -37.54 5.71
CA GLN A 434 10.38 -38.23 6.04
C GLN A 434 10.65 -39.59 6.74
N LYS A 435 11.60 -40.35 6.23
CA LYS A 435 12.00 -41.63 6.85
C LYS A 435 12.51 -41.46 8.27
N ARG A 436 13.21 -40.39 8.57
CA ARG A 436 13.70 -40.05 9.90
C ARG A 436 12.64 -39.42 10.80
N GLY A 437 11.46 -39.09 10.27
CA GLY A 437 10.44 -38.34 10.98
C GLY A 437 10.77 -36.87 11.17
N GLN A 438 11.71 -36.31 10.39
CA GLN A 438 12.08 -34.91 10.41
C GLN A 438 11.08 -34.09 9.60
N PRO A 439 10.46 -33.03 10.16
CA PRO A 439 9.59 -32.14 9.40
C PRO A 439 10.38 -31.33 8.37
N VAL A 440 9.77 -31.09 7.19
CA VAL A 440 10.39 -30.38 6.07
C VAL A 440 9.51 -29.24 5.61
N LEU A 441 10.10 -28.07 5.48
CA LEU A 441 9.50 -26.91 4.82
C LEU A 441 10.28 -26.60 3.55
N VAL A 442 9.62 -26.62 2.40
CA VAL A 442 10.22 -26.27 1.11
C VAL A 442 9.71 -24.90 0.67
N GLY A 443 10.63 -23.95 0.49
CA GLY A 443 10.35 -22.62 -0.06
C GLY A 443 10.60 -22.61 -1.57
N THR A 444 9.59 -22.16 -2.34
CA THR A 444 9.68 -22.00 -3.80
C THR A 444 9.45 -20.55 -4.18
N THR A 445 9.93 -20.13 -5.35
CA THR A 445 9.80 -18.75 -5.85
C THR A 445 8.50 -18.48 -6.58
N SER A 446 7.81 -19.54 -7.06
CA SER A 446 6.54 -19.39 -7.76
C SER A 446 5.56 -20.53 -7.44
N ILE A 447 4.28 -20.29 -7.68
CA ILE A 447 3.21 -21.27 -7.54
C ILE A 447 3.45 -22.47 -8.47
N GLU A 448 3.85 -22.22 -9.71
CA GLU A 448 4.13 -23.24 -10.71
C GLU A 448 5.22 -24.21 -10.25
N LYS A 449 6.31 -23.69 -9.68
CA LYS A 449 7.41 -24.50 -9.14
C LYS A 449 6.95 -25.32 -7.93
N SER A 450 6.03 -24.78 -7.10
CA SER A 450 5.40 -25.51 -5.99
C SER A 450 4.58 -26.69 -6.49
N GLU A 451 3.74 -26.47 -7.49
CA GLU A 451 2.89 -27.50 -8.08
C GLU A 451 3.71 -28.59 -8.79
N MET A 452 4.74 -28.18 -9.55
CA MET A 452 5.65 -29.10 -10.22
C MET A 452 6.38 -30.00 -9.23
N LEU A 453 6.89 -29.46 -8.12
CA LEU A 453 7.53 -30.25 -7.08
C LEU A 453 6.54 -31.20 -6.40
N ALA A 454 5.33 -30.74 -6.11
CA ALA A 454 4.27 -31.57 -5.52
C ALA A 454 3.90 -32.74 -6.44
N GLU A 455 3.82 -32.51 -7.74
CA GLU A 455 3.56 -33.58 -8.73
C GLU A 455 4.71 -34.59 -8.79
N LEU A 456 5.97 -34.12 -8.75
CA LEU A 456 7.14 -35.00 -8.72
C LEU A 456 7.16 -35.89 -7.47
N LEU A 457 6.84 -35.31 -6.31
CA LEU A 457 6.74 -36.07 -5.04
C LEU A 457 5.61 -37.10 -5.08
N ARG A 458 4.44 -36.75 -5.64
CA ARG A 458 3.34 -37.73 -5.84
C ARG A 458 3.74 -38.88 -6.75
N LYS A 459 4.45 -38.61 -7.85
CA LYS A 459 4.96 -39.67 -8.75
C LYS A 459 5.95 -40.60 -8.06
N ARG A 460 6.69 -40.12 -7.06
CA ARG A 460 7.61 -40.94 -6.24
C ARG A 460 6.93 -41.54 -5.01
N GLN A 461 5.60 -41.45 -4.89
CA GLN A 461 4.80 -42.02 -3.80
C GLN A 461 5.23 -41.53 -2.40
N VAL A 462 5.68 -40.30 -2.30
CA VAL A 462 5.93 -39.63 -1.03
C VAL A 462 4.59 -39.40 -0.35
N GLY A 463 4.50 -39.60 0.97
CA GLY A 463 3.25 -39.53 1.75
C GLY A 463 2.51 -38.22 1.68
N GLU A 464 1.61 -37.98 2.63
CA GLU A 464 0.83 -36.72 2.68
C GLU A 464 1.71 -35.52 2.69
N MET A 465 1.38 -34.53 1.85
CA MET A 465 2.06 -33.21 1.77
C MET A 465 1.03 -32.10 1.69
N SER A 466 1.37 -30.98 2.27
CA SER A 466 0.59 -29.75 2.19
C SER A 466 1.26 -28.77 1.21
N VAL A 467 0.51 -28.25 0.24
CA VAL A 467 0.97 -27.25 -0.71
C VAL A 467 0.22 -25.96 -0.44
N LEU A 468 0.95 -24.88 -0.20
CA LEU A 468 0.41 -23.58 0.12
C LEU A 468 0.55 -22.64 -1.08
N ASN A 469 -0.56 -22.07 -1.47
CA ASN A 469 -0.68 -21.04 -2.48
C ASN A 469 -1.21 -19.77 -1.81
N ALA A 470 -0.59 -18.62 -2.02
CA ALA A 470 -0.87 -17.35 -1.36
C ALA A 470 -2.30 -16.75 -1.52
N ARG A 471 -3.31 -17.58 -1.78
CA ARG A 471 -4.70 -17.15 -2.02
C ARG A 471 -5.61 -17.10 -0.80
N TYR A 472 -5.24 -17.80 0.30
CA TYR A 472 -6.12 -17.97 1.48
C TYR A 472 -5.31 -17.90 2.78
N HIS A 473 -5.06 -16.71 3.29
CA HIS A 473 -4.21 -16.46 4.46
C HIS A 473 -4.60 -17.24 5.72
N GLU A 474 -5.89 -17.43 5.96
CA GLU A 474 -6.37 -18.18 7.14
C GLU A 474 -6.03 -19.67 7.04
N GLN A 475 -6.29 -20.30 5.88
CA GLN A 475 -5.96 -21.72 5.66
C GLN A 475 -4.45 -21.94 5.65
N GLU A 476 -3.68 -21.00 5.13
CA GLU A 476 -2.22 -21.03 5.19
C GLU A 476 -1.71 -21.05 6.61
N SER A 477 -2.26 -20.19 7.47
CA SER A 477 -1.86 -20.13 8.88
C SER A 477 -2.09 -21.45 9.60
N HIS A 478 -3.21 -22.13 9.33
CA HIS A 478 -3.52 -23.47 9.87
C HIS A 478 -2.51 -24.52 9.41
N ILE A 479 -2.19 -24.56 8.12
CA ILE A 479 -1.27 -25.56 7.56
C ILE A 479 0.16 -25.30 8.08
N ILE A 480 0.61 -24.05 8.07
CA ILE A 480 1.95 -23.68 8.55
C ILE A 480 2.10 -23.99 10.05
N ALA A 481 1.09 -23.76 10.84
CA ALA A 481 1.13 -24.07 12.27
C ALA A 481 1.33 -25.58 12.55
N GLN A 482 0.94 -26.44 11.61
CA GLN A 482 1.14 -27.90 11.69
C GLN A 482 2.42 -28.40 10.98
N ALA A 483 3.14 -27.52 10.28
CA ALA A 483 4.37 -27.88 9.53
C ALA A 483 5.50 -28.40 10.42
N GLY A 484 5.47 -28.17 11.74
CA GLY A 484 6.44 -28.67 12.70
C GLY A 484 6.17 -30.10 13.23
N ARG A 485 5.12 -30.79 12.75
CA ARG A 485 4.80 -32.16 13.18
C ARG A 485 5.81 -33.15 12.60
N PRO A 486 6.15 -34.23 13.33
CA PRO A 486 7.10 -35.22 12.84
C PRO A 486 6.72 -35.76 11.45
N GLY A 487 7.65 -35.70 10.50
CA GLY A 487 7.50 -36.19 9.14
C GLY A 487 6.55 -35.36 8.24
N ALA A 488 6.08 -34.20 8.69
CA ALA A 488 5.27 -33.31 7.88
C ALA A 488 6.09 -32.75 6.70
N ILE A 489 5.48 -32.68 5.51
CA ILE A 489 6.08 -32.10 4.32
C ILE A 489 5.18 -30.92 3.92
N THR A 490 5.74 -29.71 3.95
CA THR A 490 5.03 -28.49 3.58
C THR A 490 5.79 -27.80 2.46
N ILE A 491 5.13 -27.58 1.33
CA ILE A 491 5.65 -26.80 0.21
C ILE A 491 4.94 -25.47 0.22
N ALA A 492 5.67 -24.37 0.25
CA ALA A 492 5.13 -23.03 0.36
C ALA A 492 5.84 -22.07 -0.62
N THR A 493 5.10 -21.16 -1.19
CA THR A 493 5.72 -19.98 -1.81
C THR A 493 6.32 -19.08 -0.71
N ASN A 494 7.26 -18.23 -1.07
CA ASN A 494 8.07 -17.43 -0.14
C ASN A 494 7.31 -16.69 0.95
N MET A 495 6.21 -16.06 0.57
CA MET A 495 5.44 -15.19 1.45
C MET A 495 4.39 -15.97 2.26
N ALA A 496 4.11 -17.22 1.88
CA ALA A 496 3.06 -18.01 2.52
C ALA A 496 3.36 -18.27 4.01
N GLY A 497 2.36 -18.02 4.84
CA GLY A 497 2.42 -18.19 6.29
C GLY A 497 3.33 -17.21 7.02
N ARG A 498 3.61 -16.02 6.47
CA ARG A 498 4.29 -14.93 7.17
C ARG A 498 3.48 -14.50 8.40
N GLY A 499 4.16 -14.15 9.49
CA GLY A 499 3.48 -13.83 10.77
C GLY A 499 2.94 -15.04 11.55
N THR A 500 3.05 -16.28 10.99
CA THR A 500 2.66 -17.51 11.70
C THR A 500 3.90 -18.26 12.18
N ASP A 501 3.87 -18.69 13.44
CA ASP A 501 4.98 -19.41 14.07
C ASP A 501 4.89 -20.92 13.80
N ILE A 502 6.01 -21.52 13.37
CA ILE A 502 6.12 -22.99 13.22
C ILE A 502 6.71 -23.55 14.52
N GLN A 503 5.87 -24.20 15.30
CA GLN A 503 6.27 -24.85 16.55
C GLN A 503 6.51 -26.35 16.30
N LEU A 504 7.64 -26.87 16.78
CA LEU A 504 7.89 -28.31 16.69
C LEU A 504 6.85 -29.09 17.49
N GLY A 505 6.25 -30.10 16.89
CA GLY A 505 5.13 -30.86 17.44
C GLY A 505 3.75 -30.32 17.07
N GLY A 506 3.65 -29.09 16.52
CA GLY A 506 2.42 -28.41 16.13
C GLY A 506 2.01 -27.31 17.11
N ASN A 507 1.08 -26.44 16.68
CA ASN A 507 0.60 -25.32 17.46
C ASN A 507 -0.57 -25.71 18.36
N LEU A 508 -0.46 -25.44 19.66
CA LEU A 508 -1.47 -25.82 20.67
C LEU A 508 -2.81 -25.11 20.44
N GLU A 509 -2.78 -23.79 20.22
CA GLU A 509 -4.00 -22.98 20.12
C GLU A 509 -4.85 -23.38 18.93
N MET A 510 -4.22 -23.59 17.79
CA MET A 510 -4.91 -24.05 16.57
C MET A 510 -5.46 -25.45 16.73
N ARG A 511 -4.69 -26.37 17.32
CA ARG A 511 -5.19 -27.73 17.58
C ARG A 511 -6.35 -27.76 18.58
N VAL A 512 -6.32 -26.90 19.59
CA VAL A 512 -7.46 -26.77 20.53
C VAL A 512 -8.67 -26.19 19.80
N GLY A 513 -8.47 -25.21 18.90
CA GLY A 513 -9.51 -24.66 18.05
C GLY A 513 -10.15 -25.72 17.14
N ASP A 514 -9.35 -26.64 16.56
CA ASP A 514 -9.85 -27.69 15.66
C ASP A 514 -10.43 -28.89 16.40
N GLU A 515 -9.72 -29.41 17.42
CA GLU A 515 -10.01 -30.69 18.05
C GLU A 515 -10.93 -30.61 19.30
N ALA A 516 -11.07 -29.41 19.89
CA ALA A 516 -11.91 -29.20 21.08
C ALA A 516 -13.17 -28.36 20.78
N VAL A 517 -13.54 -28.19 19.51
CA VAL A 517 -14.79 -27.53 19.11
C VAL A 517 -15.99 -28.24 19.68
N GLY A 518 -16.90 -27.51 20.33
CA GLY A 518 -18.13 -28.06 20.91
C GLY A 518 -17.94 -28.79 22.23
N LEU A 519 -16.73 -28.85 22.80
CA LEU A 519 -16.50 -29.40 24.14
C LEU A 519 -16.50 -28.25 25.18
N GLU A 520 -17.14 -28.51 26.33
CA GLU A 520 -17.20 -27.57 27.43
C GLU A 520 -16.73 -28.18 28.76
N GLY A 521 -16.30 -27.34 29.71
CA GLY A 521 -15.92 -27.73 31.06
C GLY A 521 -14.84 -28.82 31.13
N ALA A 522 -15.00 -29.79 32.01
CA ALA A 522 -14.00 -30.81 32.28
C ALA A 522 -13.64 -31.69 31.04
N ALA A 523 -14.56 -31.83 30.07
CA ALA A 523 -14.27 -32.57 28.82
C ALA A 523 -13.30 -31.77 27.91
N ARG A 524 -13.46 -30.49 27.85
CA ARG A 524 -12.53 -29.58 27.12
C ARG A 524 -11.15 -29.57 27.77
N ASP A 525 -11.09 -29.46 29.09
CA ASP A 525 -9.82 -29.45 29.83
C ASP A 525 -9.05 -30.78 29.69
N ALA A 526 -9.77 -31.91 29.73
CA ALA A 526 -9.18 -33.22 29.48
C ALA A 526 -8.61 -33.31 28.05
N LYS A 527 -9.36 -32.82 27.05
CA LYS A 527 -8.89 -32.80 25.64
C LYS A 527 -7.67 -31.89 25.44
N ILE A 528 -7.68 -30.72 26.03
CA ILE A 528 -6.51 -29.80 26.02
C ILE A 528 -5.28 -30.47 26.63
N THR A 529 -5.46 -31.21 27.72
CA THR A 529 -4.37 -31.96 28.38
C THR A 529 -3.82 -33.05 27.48
N GLU A 530 -4.70 -33.78 26.79
CA GLU A 530 -4.33 -34.82 25.82
C GLU A 530 -3.53 -34.19 24.63
N ILE A 531 -4.02 -33.05 24.09
CA ILE A 531 -3.36 -32.33 22.99
C ILE A 531 -1.96 -31.87 23.42
N LYS A 532 -1.83 -31.27 24.61
CA LYS A 532 -0.52 -30.86 25.16
C LYS A 532 0.45 -32.02 25.28
N ALA A 533 0.02 -33.16 25.82
CA ALA A 533 0.86 -34.34 25.92
C ALA A 533 1.28 -34.92 24.56
N THR A 534 0.41 -34.82 23.56
CA THR A 534 0.69 -35.24 22.19
C THR A 534 1.72 -34.34 21.54
N ILE A 535 1.53 -33.01 21.64
CA ILE A 535 2.46 -32.02 21.11
C ILE A 535 3.85 -32.21 21.72
N GLU A 536 3.95 -32.36 23.04
CA GLU A 536 5.23 -32.53 23.69
C GLU A 536 5.96 -33.80 23.22
N ARG A 537 5.26 -34.91 23.10
CA ARG A 537 5.81 -36.16 22.54
C ARG A 537 6.28 -36.00 21.09
N ASP A 538 5.48 -35.33 20.26
CA ASP A 538 5.80 -35.10 18.85
C ASP A 538 6.93 -34.08 18.71
N LYS A 539 7.01 -33.07 19.58
CA LYS A 539 8.14 -32.13 19.68
C LYS A 539 9.45 -32.89 19.95
N GLN A 540 9.45 -33.79 20.91
CA GLN A 540 10.66 -34.58 21.23
C GLN A 540 11.09 -35.47 20.06
N LYS A 541 10.15 -36.03 19.31
CA LYS A 541 10.48 -36.79 18.10
C LYS A 541 11.11 -35.90 17.02
N ALA A 542 10.52 -34.73 16.76
CA ALA A 542 11.04 -33.78 15.78
C ALA A 542 12.44 -33.27 16.19
N ILE A 543 12.66 -32.95 17.47
CA ILE A 543 13.97 -32.56 17.99
C ILE A 543 15.01 -33.68 17.78
N THR A 544 14.65 -34.93 18.11
CA THR A 544 15.55 -36.08 17.94
C THR A 544 15.89 -36.33 16.46
N ALA A 545 14.95 -36.03 15.56
CA ALA A 545 15.16 -36.16 14.11
C ALA A 545 16.00 -35.00 13.51
N GLY A 546 16.39 -33.97 14.31
CA GLY A 546 17.19 -32.84 13.88
C GLY A 546 16.45 -31.52 13.73
N GLY A 547 15.21 -31.42 14.22
CA GLY A 547 14.36 -30.24 14.11
C GLY A 547 13.82 -30.01 12.71
N LEU A 548 13.31 -28.81 12.42
CA LEU A 548 12.76 -28.46 11.12
C LEU A 548 13.86 -28.31 10.05
N MET A 549 13.74 -29.06 8.96
CA MET A 549 14.55 -28.90 7.76
C MET A 549 13.90 -27.86 6.84
N VAL A 550 14.64 -26.82 6.48
CA VAL A 550 14.20 -25.80 5.52
C VAL A 550 14.99 -25.97 4.22
N ILE A 551 14.27 -26.15 3.12
CA ILE A 551 14.85 -26.28 1.78
C ILE A 551 14.42 -25.07 0.96
N GLY A 552 15.41 -24.30 0.45
CA GLY A 552 15.17 -23.30 -0.58
C GLY A 552 15.41 -23.89 -1.96
N THR A 553 14.44 -23.79 -2.87
CA THR A 553 14.58 -24.31 -4.23
C THR A 553 15.38 -23.37 -5.13
N GLU A 554 15.51 -22.11 -4.74
CA GLU A 554 16.28 -21.06 -5.44
C GLU A 554 16.71 -20.00 -4.44
N ARG A 555 17.67 -19.16 -4.83
CA ARG A 555 17.95 -17.89 -4.16
C ARG A 555 17.04 -16.80 -4.71
N HIS A 556 16.58 -15.94 -3.83
CA HIS A 556 15.76 -14.80 -4.19
C HIS A 556 16.61 -13.60 -4.62
N GLU A 557 16.00 -12.60 -5.20
CA GLU A 557 16.67 -11.33 -5.53
C GLU A 557 17.24 -10.63 -4.28
N SER A 558 16.59 -10.80 -3.13
CA SER A 558 17.02 -10.24 -1.85
C SER A 558 17.46 -11.33 -0.86
N ARG A 559 18.64 -11.14 -0.26
CA ARG A 559 19.18 -12.00 0.84
C ARG A 559 18.24 -12.01 2.05
N ARG A 560 17.48 -10.96 2.23
CA ARG A 560 16.50 -10.82 3.30
C ARG A 560 15.42 -11.91 3.23
N ILE A 561 14.87 -12.16 2.05
CA ILE A 561 13.87 -13.22 1.82
C ILE A 561 14.45 -14.60 2.12
N ASP A 562 15.68 -14.85 1.70
CA ASP A 562 16.41 -16.10 2.03
C ASP A 562 16.56 -16.27 3.55
N ASN A 563 16.92 -15.19 4.25
CA ASN A 563 17.06 -15.19 5.71
C ASN A 563 15.72 -15.38 6.44
N GLN A 564 14.63 -14.84 5.91
CA GLN A 564 13.27 -15.08 6.44
C GLN A 564 12.89 -16.56 6.30
N LEU A 565 13.18 -17.18 5.16
CA LEU A 565 12.93 -18.59 4.93
C LEU A 565 13.76 -19.45 5.91
N ARG A 566 15.08 -19.19 6.02
CA ARG A 566 15.94 -19.84 7.01
C ARG A 566 15.44 -19.65 8.44
N GLY A 567 14.94 -18.45 8.76
CA GLY A 567 14.43 -18.06 10.08
C GLY A 567 13.18 -18.84 10.53
N ARG A 568 12.56 -19.61 9.64
CA ARG A 568 11.44 -20.51 10.02
C ARG A 568 11.91 -21.65 10.90
N SER A 569 13.21 -22.01 10.90
CA SER A 569 13.80 -23.09 11.66
C SER A 569 14.78 -22.58 12.73
N GLY A 570 15.05 -23.36 13.75
CA GLY A 570 16.03 -23.08 14.81
C GLY A 570 15.55 -21.96 15.75
N ARG A 571 14.33 -22.02 16.25
CA ARG A 571 13.70 -21.02 17.13
C ARG A 571 13.90 -21.38 18.61
N GLN A 572 14.11 -20.37 19.46
CA GLN A 572 14.24 -20.51 20.92
C GLN A 572 15.19 -21.64 21.36
N GLY A 573 16.31 -21.82 20.63
CA GLY A 573 17.31 -22.85 20.92
C GLY A 573 16.97 -24.26 20.37
N ASP A 574 15.86 -24.42 19.66
CA ASP A 574 15.56 -25.69 19.00
C ASP A 574 16.60 -25.99 17.88
N PRO A 575 16.93 -27.27 17.64
CA PRO A 575 17.75 -27.64 16.49
C PRO A 575 17.01 -27.39 15.17
N GLY A 576 17.77 -27.30 14.09
CA GLY A 576 17.20 -27.19 12.76
C GLY A 576 18.29 -27.11 11.70
N HIS A 577 17.89 -27.28 10.45
CA HIS A 577 18.76 -27.24 9.30
C HIS A 577 18.17 -26.37 8.19
N SER A 578 19.05 -25.71 7.42
CA SER A 578 18.64 -25.05 6.19
C SER A 578 19.62 -25.32 5.05
N LYS A 579 19.10 -25.54 3.85
CA LYS A 579 19.91 -25.75 2.64
C LYS A 579 19.23 -25.17 1.42
N PHE A 580 19.99 -24.50 0.56
CA PHE A 580 19.52 -24.04 -0.75
C PHE A 580 20.03 -24.95 -1.87
N PHE A 581 19.13 -25.28 -2.78
CA PHE A 581 19.42 -26.05 -3.98
C PHE A 581 19.20 -25.16 -5.20
N LEU A 582 20.24 -25.00 -6.00
CA LEU A 582 20.28 -24.06 -7.10
C LEU A 582 20.58 -24.76 -8.40
N SER A 583 20.17 -24.17 -9.53
CA SER A 583 20.59 -24.61 -10.85
C SER A 583 21.08 -23.42 -11.68
N LEU A 584 21.90 -23.68 -12.70
CA LEU A 584 22.34 -22.64 -13.63
C LEU A 584 21.19 -22.08 -14.47
N GLN A 585 20.05 -22.75 -14.45
CA GLN A 585 18.83 -22.34 -15.16
C GLN A 585 17.91 -21.44 -14.33
N ASP A 586 18.23 -21.22 -13.04
CA ASP A 586 17.44 -20.37 -12.15
C ASP A 586 17.56 -18.89 -12.58
N ASP A 587 16.49 -18.12 -12.36
CA ASP A 587 16.40 -16.75 -12.85
C ASP A 587 17.52 -15.84 -12.34
N LEU A 588 17.85 -15.93 -11.06
CA LEU A 588 18.98 -15.17 -10.50
C LEU A 588 20.32 -15.54 -11.17
N MET A 589 20.49 -16.80 -11.57
CA MET A 589 21.72 -17.28 -12.20
C MET A 589 21.88 -16.78 -13.64
N ARG A 590 20.78 -16.43 -14.31
CA ARG A 590 20.81 -15.83 -15.67
C ARG A 590 21.40 -14.42 -15.72
N ILE A 591 21.42 -13.73 -14.58
CA ILE A 591 22.07 -12.40 -14.44
C ILE A 591 23.60 -12.52 -14.61
N PHE A 592 24.17 -13.71 -14.38
CA PHE A 592 25.58 -13.98 -14.61
C PHE A 592 25.83 -14.42 -16.06
N PRO A 593 27.01 -14.14 -16.62
CA PRO A 593 27.37 -14.69 -17.93
C PRO A 593 27.52 -16.22 -17.80
N VAL A 594 26.43 -16.91 -18.14
CA VAL A 594 26.24 -18.37 -18.02
C VAL A 594 27.36 -19.16 -18.72
N ASP A 595 27.81 -18.68 -19.88
CA ASP A 595 28.85 -19.34 -20.67
C ASP A 595 30.20 -19.48 -19.95
N SER A 596 30.56 -18.48 -19.12
CA SER A 596 31.80 -18.53 -18.34
C SER A 596 31.65 -19.47 -17.17
N MET A 597 30.48 -19.63 -16.60
CA MET A 597 30.21 -20.46 -15.43
C MET A 597 30.03 -21.92 -15.83
N ASP A 598 29.33 -22.22 -16.91
CA ASP A 598 29.19 -23.59 -17.44
C ASP A 598 30.56 -24.14 -17.92
N THR A 599 31.37 -23.29 -18.54
CA THR A 599 32.77 -23.63 -18.91
C THR A 599 33.64 -23.87 -17.68
N MET A 600 33.44 -23.11 -16.61
CA MET A 600 34.16 -23.29 -15.35
C MET A 600 33.74 -24.58 -14.64
N LEU A 601 32.46 -24.89 -14.63
CA LEU A 601 31.89 -26.07 -14.00
C LEU A 601 32.26 -27.35 -14.75
N SER A 602 32.28 -27.30 -16.08
CA SER A 602 32.75 -28.41 -16.91
C SER A 602 34.26 -28.66 -16.77
N ARG A 603 35.04 -27.60 -16.52
CA ARG A 603 36.50 -27.76 -16.19
C ARG A 603 36.72 -28.32 -14.81
N LEU A 604 35.79 -28.16 -13.88
CA LEU A 604 35.84 -28.75 -12.54
C LEU A 604 35.42 -30.22 -12.49
N GLY A 605 35.06 -30.81 -13.67
CA GLY A 605 34.82 -32.24 -13.81
C GLY A 605 33.48 -32.73 -13.23
N LEU A 606 32.45 -31.91 -13.21
CA LEU A 606 31.12 -32.32 -12.76
C LEU A 606 30.55 -33.38 -13.68
N GLU A 607 30.24 -34.51 -13.11
CA GLU A 607 29.43 -35.55 -13.74
C GLU A 607 27.92 -35.22 -13.59
N GLN A 608 27.12 -35.89 -14.43
CA GLN A 608 25.67 -35.70 -14.44
C GLN A 608 25.09 -36.16 -13.08
N GLY A 609 24.33 -35.29 -12.39
CA GLY A 609 23.76 -35.56 -11.07
C GLY A 609 24.63 -35.15 -9.87
N GLU A 610 25.85 -34.68 -10.08
CA GLU A 610 26.68 -34.12 -8.99
C GLU A 610 26.39 -32.64 -8.74
N SER A 611 26.46 -32.23 -7.46
CA SER A 611 26.35 -30.85 -7.04
C SER A 611 27.70 -30.27 -6.59
N ILE A 612 27.93 -29.00 -6.90
CA ILE A 612 28.99 -28.26 -6.28
C ILE A 612 28.49 -27.66 -4.97
N THR A 613 29.14 -28.02 -3.88
CA THR A 613 28.87 -27.41 -2.56
C THR A 613 30.20 -26.80 -2.08
N HIS A 614 30.31 -25.46 -2.22
CA HIS A 614 31.55 -24.78 -1.83
C HIS A 614 31.26 -23.35 -1.31
N PRO A 615 31.83 -22.93 -0.16
CA PRO A 615 31.60 -21.60 0.42
C PRO A 615 31.94 -20.42 -0.52
N TRP A 616 32.83 -20.61 -1.47
CA TRP A 616 33.18 -19.58 -2.45
C TRP A 616 32.01 -19.25 -3.39
N VAL A 617 31.28 -20.26 -3.78
CA VAL A 617 30.14 -20.09 -4.70
C VAL A 617 28.99 -19.43 -3.98
N THR A 618 28.67 -19.87 -2.76
CA THR A 618 27.68 -19.21 -1.89
C THR A 618 28.01 -17.72 -1.74
N LYS A 619 29.27 -17.36 -1.46
CA LYS A 619 29.68 -15.94 -1.36
C LYS A 619 29.60 -15.17 -2.69
N ALA A 620 29.81 -15.84 -3.82
CA ALA A 620 29.65 -15.18 -5.12
C ALA A 620 28.20 -14.83 -5.40
N ILE A 621 27.27 -15.72 -5.07
CA ILE A 621 25.83 -15.51 -5.17
C ILE A 621 25.38 -14.39 -4.23
N GLU A 622 25.82 -14.39 -2.98
CA GLU A 622 25.52 -13.31 -2.03
C GLU A 622 25.98 -11.93 -2.53
N ARG A 623 27.12 -11.85 -3.19
CA ARG A 623 27.58 -10.58 -3.81
C ARG A 623 26.73 -10.17 -5.00
N ALA A 624 26.21 -11.13 -5.75
CA ALA A 624 25.31 -10.83 -6.85
C ALA A 624 23.97 -10.34 -6.35
N GLN A 625 23.39 -11.01 -5.33
CA GLN A 625 22.19 -10.53 -4.66
C GLN A 625 22.37 -9.09 -4.14
N ALA A 626 23.51 -8.80 -3.49
CA ALA A 626 23.81 -7.45 -3.03
C ALA A 626 23.82 -6.39 -4.15
N LYS A 627 24.24 -6.76 -5.37
CA LYS A 627 24.17 -5.84 -6.52
C LYS A 627 22.73 -5.64 -7.01
N VAL A 628 21.91 -6.69 -7.00
CA VAL A 628 20.49 -6.60 -7.34
C VAL A 628 19.74 -5.76 -6.32
N GLU A 629 20.00 -5.99 -5.03
CA GLU A 629 19.46 -5.19 -3.92
C GLU A 629 19.79 -3.71 -4.09
N ALA A 630 21.06 -3.37 -4.37
CA ALA A 630 21.49 -1.99 -4.60
C ALA A 630 20.78 -1.36 -5.80
N ARG A 631 20.63 -2.09 -6.92
CA ARG A 631 19.89 -1.62 -8.09
C ARG A 631 18.42 -1.37 -7.77
N ASN A 632 17.79 -2.29 -7.06
CA ASN A 632 16.38 -2.14 -6.66
C ASN A 632 16.19 -0.94 -5.71
N PHE A 633 17.14 -0.72 -4.80
CA PHE A 633 17.18 0.48 -3.96
C PHE A 633 17.27 1.77 -4.77
N ASP A 634 18.19 1.82 -5.75
CA ASP A 634 18.33 2.99 -6.63
C ASP A 634 17.03 3.27 -7.40
N ILE A 635 16.34 2.23 -7.88
CA ILE A 635 15.05 2.37 -8.57
C ILE A 635 14.01 2.96 -7.62
N ARG A 636 13.84 2.40 -6.41
CA ARG A 636 12.89 2.93 -5.41
C ARG A 636 13.21 4.37 -5.02
N LYS A 637 14.50 4.68 -4.82
CA LYS A 637 14.96 6.03 -4.52
C LYS A 637 14.66 7.03 -5.64
N ASN A 638 14.78 6.61 -6.89
CA ASN A 638 14.44 7.44 -8.03
C ASN A 638 12.93 7.70 -8.11
N ILE A 639 12.10 6.67 -7.97
CA ILE A 639 10.64 6.83 -7.93
C ILE A 639 10.24 7.82 -6.83
N LEU A 640 10.81 7.67 -5.64
CA LEU A 640 10.53 8.54 -4.51
C LEU A 640 10.89 10.01 -4.79
N LYS A 641 11.98 10.29 -5.52
CA LYS A 641 12.37 11.67 -5.86
C LYS A 641 11.32 12.40 -6.72
N TYR A 642 10.62 11.67 -7.58
CA TYR A 642 9.51 12.22 -8.37
C TYR A 642 8.26 12.37 -7.51
N ASP A 643 7.94 11.38 -6.68
CA ASP A 643 6.79 11.43 -5.78
C ASP A 643 6.95 12.49 -4.67
N ASP A 644 8.16 12.78 -4.21
CA ASP A 644 8.41 13.83 -3.22
C ASP A 644 7.95 15.20 -3.72
N VAL A 645 8.13 15.52 -5.01
CA VAL A 645 7.65 16.78 -5.60
C VAL A 645 6.12 16.85 -5.55
N MET A 646 5.46 15.78 -5.96
CA MET A 646 4.00 15.69 -5.89
C MET A 646 3.50 15.71 -4.43
N ASN A 647 4.23 15.07 -3.52
CA ASN A 647 3.89 15.01 -2.11
C ASN A 647 3.95 16.39 -1.42
N ASP A 648 4.92 17.22 -1.78
CA ASP A 648 5.00 18.58 -1.24
C ASP A 648 3.81 19.43 -1.69
N GLN A 649 3.38 19.29 -2.95
CA GLN A 649 2.18 19.96 -3.47
C GLN A 649 0.92 19.38 -2.82
N ARG A 650 0.83 18.06 -2.63
CA ARG A 650 -0.29 17.38 -1.95
C ARG A 650 -0.47 17.90 -0.53
N LYS A 651 0.62 18.07 0.23
CA LYS A 651 0.56 18.64 1.57
C LYS A 651 -0.07 20.02 1.57
N VAL A 652 0.37 20.90 0.69
CA VAL A 652 -0.18 22.25 0.57
C VAL A 652 -1.68 22.22 0.29
N ILE A 653 -2.11 21.42 -0.69
CA ILE A 653 -3.53 21.32 -1.05
C ILE A 653 -4.36 20.72 0.09
N PHE A 654 -3.86 19.64 0.74
CA PHE A 654 -4.59 19.00 1.83
C PHE A 654 -4.66 19.86 3.09
N GLU A 655 -3.58 20.60 3.41
CA GLU A 655 -3.57 21.56 4.52
C GLU A 655 -4.55 22.71 4.26
N GLN A 656 -4.52 23.32 3.08
CA GLN A 656 -5.50 24.35 2.70
C GLN A 656 -6.93 23.83 2.74
N ARG A 657 -7.14 22.60 2.28
CA ARG A 657 -8.44 21.96 2.29
C ARG A 657 -8.96 21.75 3.72
N LEU A 658 -8.10 21.35 4.64
CA LEU A 658 -8.43 21.19 6.06
C LEU A 658 -8.74 22.53 6.73
N GLU A 659 -7.93 23.56 6.45
CA GLU A 659 -8.18 24.93 6.95
C GLU A 659 -9.55 25.42 6.48
N LEU A 660 -9.88 25.24 5.21
CA LEU A 660 -11.19 25.61 4.66
C LEU A 660 -12.35 24.80 5.27
N MET A 661 -12.12 23.51 5.63
CA MET A 661 -13.16 22.73 6.32
C MET A 661 -13.37 23.19 7.77
N ASP A 662 -12.32 23.63 8.43
CA ASP A 662 -12.38 24.11 9.83
C ASP A 662 -12.88 25.55 9.93
N ASP A 663 -12.77 26.35 8.86
CA ASP A 663 -13.25 27.75 8.83
C ASP A 663 -14.76 27.81 8.56
N ASP A 664 -15.48 28.49 9.42
CA ASP A 664 -16.91 28.73 9.23
C ASP A 664 -17.24 29.83 8.20
N ASP A 665 -16.27 30.69 7.87
CA ASP A 665 -16.44 31.83 6.98
C ASP A 665 -15.26 32.03 6.04
N VAL A 666 -15.38 31.59 4.81
CA VAL A 666 -14.36 31.70 3.75
C VAL A 666 -14.50 33.01 2.92
N SER A 667 -15.35 33.94 3.33
CA SER A 667 -15.68 35.14 2.55
C SER A 667 -14.47 36.03 2.28
N ASP A 668 -13.56 36.19 3.25
CA ASP A 668 -12.34 36.96 3.07
C ASP A 668 -11.39 36.35 2.04
N THR A 669 -11.24 35.02 2.08
CA THR A 669 -10.45 34.26 1.10
C THR A 669 -10.99 34.44 -0.32
N ILE A 670 -12.31 34.34 -0.49
CA ILE A 670 -12.96 34.52 -1.81
C ILE A 670 -12.84 35.95 -2.30
N THR A 671 -12.97 36.94 -1.39
CA THR A 671 -12.77 38.35 -1.75
C THR A 671 -11.33 38.58 -2.22
N GLY A 672 -10.34 38.02 -1.54
CA GLY A 672 -8.95 38.05 -1.99
C GLY A 672 -8.76 37.42 -3.38
N MET A 673 -9.35 36.23 -3.61
CA MET A 673 -9.30 35.57 -4.93
C MET A 673 -9.93 36.43 -6.04
N ARG A 674 -11.05 37.08 -5.76
CA ARG A 674 -11.72 37.98 -6.71
C ARG A 674 -10.85 39.17 -7.06
N HIS A 675 -10.18 39.81 -6.07
CA HIS A 675 -9.28 40.89 -6.30
C HIS A 675 -8.05 40.48 -7.12
N ASP A 676 -7.46 39.30 -6.82
CA ASP A 676 -6.36 38.74 -7.61
C ASP A 676 -6.76 38.48 -9.07
N VAL A 677 -8.02 38.03 -9.32
CA VAL A 677 -8.53 37.86 -10.69
C VAL A 677 -8.65 39.22 -11.40
N VAL A 678 -9.16 40.27 -10.73
CA VAL A 678 -9.16 41.64 -11.29
C VAL A 678 -7.76 42.09 -11.68
N ASP A 679 -6.78 41.88 -10.80
CA ASP A 679 -5.38 42.25 -11.07
C ASP A 679 -4.83 41.49 -12.29
N ASN A 680 -5.14 40.19 -12.42
CA ASN A 680 -4.72 39.40 -13.58
C ASN A 680 -5.39 39.86 -14.89
N LEU A 681 -6.68 40.19 -14.86
CA LEU A 681 -7.39 40.69 -16.04
C LEU A 681 -6.78 42.04 -16.51
N ILE A 682 -6.46 42.92 -15.58
CA ILE A 682 -5.79 44.21 -15.88
C ILE A 682 -4.41 43.94 -16.47
N ALA A 683 -3.61 43.03 -15.86
CA ALA A 683 -2.26 42.73 -16.36
C ALA A 683 -2.25 42.16 -17.80
N LYS A 684 -3.30 41.37 -18.15
CA LYS A 684 -3.45 40.81 -19.51
C LYS A 684 -3.84 41.88 -20.55
N ALA A 685 -4.62 42.89 -20.14
CA ALA A 685 -5.17 43.89 -21.07
C ALA A 685 -4.39 45.21 -21.09
N ILE A 686 -3.68 45.55 -20.03
CA ILE A 686 -2.97 46.82 -19.84
C ILE A 686 -1.47 46.57 -19.67
N PRO A 687 -0.61 47.02 -20.61
CA PRO A 687 0.86 46.92 -20.44
C PRO A 687 1.34 47.72 -19.23
N GLU A 688 2.32 47.21 -18.47
CA GLU A 688 2.85 47.83 -17.23
C GLU A 688 3.26 49.31 -17.38
N ARG A 689 3.61 49.78 -18.57
CA ARG A 689 4.04 51.16 -18.85
C ARG A 689 3.30 51.73 -20.06
N GLY A 690 2.11 51.17 -20.38
CA GLY A 690 1.32 51.64 -21.53
C GLY A 690 0.53 52.92 -21.21
N TYR A 691 0.46 53.83 -22.18
CA TYR A 691 -0.46 54.97 -22.14
C TYR A 691 -1.90 54.47 -22.33
N PRO A 692 -2.94 55.19 -21.86
CA PRO A 692 -4.33 54.79 -21.99
C PRO A 692 -4.76 54.40 -23.40
N GLU A 693 -4.20 55.05 -24.44
CA GLU A 693 -4.49 54.72 -25.84
C GLU A 693 -3.94 53.35 -26.29
N GLN A 694 -3.03 52.76 -25.51
CA GLN A 694 -2.45 51.45 -25.80
C GLN A 694 -3.15 50.33 -25.05
N TRP A 695 -4.11 50.64 -24.18
CA TRP A 695 -4.85 49.67 -23.42
C TRP A 695 -5.85 48.90 -24.30
N ASN A 696 -5.93 47.60 -24.10
CA ASN A 696 -6.92 46.79 -24.81
C ASN A 696 -8.25 46.83 -24.04
N ALA A 697 -9.00 47.94 -24.18
CA ALA A 697 -10.27 48.13 -23.48
C ALA A 697 -11.33 47.10 -23.86
N GLU A 698 -11.35 46.61 -25.12
CA GLU A 698 -12.29 45.62 -25.58
C GLU A 698 -12.04 44.26 -24.91
N LEU A 699 -10.79 43.87 -24.83
CA LEU A 699 -10.38 42.65 -24.16
C LEU A 699 -10.75 42.72 -22.66
N LEU A 700 -10.51 43.84 -21.99
CA LEU A 700 -10.78 44.00 -20.57
C LEU A 700 -12.29 43.98 -20.28
N GLU A 701 -13.12 44.67 -21.08
CA GLU A 701 -14.57 44.63 -20.96
C GLU A 701 -15.13 43.19 -21.16
N ALA A 702 -14.67 42.50 -22.21
CA ALA A 702 -15.10 41.12 -22.50
C ALA A 702 -14.65 40.14 -21.41
N SER A 703 -13.42 40.26 -20.95
CA SER A 703 -12.87 39.40 -19.88
C SER A 703 -13.56 39.64 -18.54
N ALA A 704 -13.84 40.89 -18.17
CA ALA A 704 -14.56 41.27 -16.96
C ALA A 704 -16.02 40.69 -16.99
N LYS A 705 -16.66 40.75 -18.14
CA LYS A 705 -17.98 40.17 -18.32
C LYS A 705 -17.99 38.67 -18.17
N THR A 706 -17.00 38.01 -18.74
CA THR A 706 -16.88 36.55 -18.71
C THR A 706 -16.46 36.06 -17.32
N ALA A 707 -15.48 36.66 -16.67
CA ALA A 707 -14.92 36.17 -15.40
C ALA A 707 -15.73 36.62 -14.16
N LEU A 708 -16.21 37.86 -14.17
CA LEU A 708 -16.81 38.52 -13.01
C LEU A 708 -18.31 38.82 -13.17
N ASN A 709 -18.83 38.62 -14.37
CA ASN A 709 -20.24 38.96 -14.75
C ASN A 709 -20.61 40.45 -14.49
N ILE A 710 -19.61 41.36 -14.67
CA ILE A 710 -19.78 42.79 -14.53
C ILE A 710 -19.72 43.48 -15.88
N ASP A 711 -20.53 44.54 -16.07
CA ASP A 711 -20.49 45.41 -17.24
C ASP A 711 -19.76 46.73 -16.83
N ILE A 712 -18.60 46.93 -17.36
CA ILE A 712 -17.74 48.08 -17.07
C ILE A 712 -17.45 48.86 -18.35
N PRO A 713 -17.56 50.20 -18.35
CA PRO A 713 -17.33 51.04 -19.53
C PRO A 713 -15.85 51.43 -19.63
N VAL A 714 -14.95 50.47 -19.83
CA VAL A 714 -13.49 50.75 -19.89
C VAL A 714 -13.15 51.67 -21.05
N LYS A 715 -13.88 51.53 -22.17
CA LYS A 715 -13.72 52.43 -23.34
C LYS A 715 -13.94 53.88 -22.99
N ASP A 716 -14.90 54.21 -22.10
CA ASP A 716 -15.17 55.56 -21.65
C ASP A 716 -14.06 56.02 -20.69
N TRP A 717 -13.56 55.15 -19.81
CA TRP A 717 -12.51 55.44 -18.84
C TRP A 717 -11.17 55.82 -19.51
N VAL A 718 -10.82 55.14 -20.63
CA VAL A 718 -9.60 55.46 -21.40
C VAL A 718 -9.55 56.89 -21.86
N HIS A 719 -10.69 57.54 -22.05
CA HIS A 719 -10.83 58.95 -22.51
C HIS A 719 -10.85 59.96 -21.34
N GLU A 720 -10.84 59.53 -20.08
CA GLU A 720 -10.80 60.40 -18.92
C GLU A 720 -9.40 61.01 -18.73
N GLU A 721 -9.35 62.30 -18.52
CA GLU A 721 -8.07 63.01 -18.33
C GLU A 721 -7.41 62.63 -16.99
N GLY A 722 -6.21 62.02 -17.08
CA GLY A 722 -5.44 61.64 -15.90
C GLY A 722 -5.77 60.22 -15.34
N ILE A 723 -6.50 59.40 -16.09
CA ILE A 723 -6.79 57.97 -15.69
C ILE A 723 -5.49 57.18 -15.59
N ASP A 724 -5.32 56.41 -14.52
CA ASP A 724 -4.20 55.50 -14.33
C ASP A 724 -4.72 54.05 -14.06
N VAL A 725 -3.80 53.12 -14.07
CA VAL A 725 -4.10 51.66 -13.90
C VAL A 725 -4.71 51.37 -12.51
N GLU A 726 -4.25 52.12 -11.49
CA GLU A 726 -4.72 51.94 -10.12
C GLU A 726 -6.19 52.37 -9.98
N GLN A 727 -6.59 53.48 -10.62
CA GLN A 727 -8.00 53.92 -10.66
C GLN A 727 -8.89 52.92 -11.42
N VAL A 728 -8.42 52.35 -12.53
CA VAL A 728 -9.16 51.30 -13.24
C VAL A 728 -9.34 50.06 -12.33
N ARG A 729 -8.27 49.68 -11.63
CA ARG A 729 -8.30 48.60 -10.65
C ARG A 729 -9.34 48.84 -9.56
N ASP A 730 -9.28 49.99 -8.92
CA ASP A 730 -10.19 50.32 -7.82
C ASP A 730 -11.66 50.34 -8.25
N ARG A 731 -11.95 50.87 -9.45
CA ARG A 731 -13.30 50.84 -10.04
C ARG A 731 -13.76 49.43 -10.36
N MET A 732 -12.89 48.57 -10.89
CA MET A 732 -13.24 47.18 -11.19
C MET A 732 -13.45 46.37 -9.90
N VAL A 733 -12.61 46.54 -8.90
CA VAL A 733 -12.76 45.91 -7.58
C VAL A 733 -14.09 46.33 -6.96
N ALA A 734 -14.40 47.62 -6.94
CA ALA A 734 -15.64 48.14 -6.38
C ALA A 734 -16.88 47.57 -7.10
N ALA A 735 -16.85 47.49 -8.43
CA ALA A 735 -17.96 46.92 -9.20
C ALA A 735 -18.14 45.42 -8.97
N ALA A 736 -17.03 44.68 -8.83
CA ALA A 736 -17.04 43.23 -8.53
C ALA A 736 -17.56 42.95 -7.11
N ASP A 737 -17.15 43.77 -6.13
CA ASP A 737 -17.57 43.64 -4.74
C ASP A 737 -19.06 44.01 -4.59
N GLU A 738 -19.52 45.11 -5.21
CA GLU A 738 -20.94 45.47 -5.23
C GLU A 738 -21.83 44.39 -5.81
N THR A 739 -21.39 43.72 -6.89
CA THR A 739 -22.12 42.61 -7.51
C THR A 739 -22.19 41.40 -6.59
N ALA A 740 -21.09 41.09 -5.90
CA ALA A 740 -21.02 39.99 -4.93
C ALA A 740 -21.91 40.27 -3.69
N ASP A 741 -21.88 41.48 -3.14
CA ASP A 741 -22.69 41.90 -2.00
C ASP A 741 -24.18 41.88 -2.32
N ALA A 742 -24.55 42.30 -3.53
CA ALA A 742 -25.91 42.20 -4.02
C ALA A 742 -26.43 40.76 -4.09
N LYS A 743 -25.58 39.82 -4.46
CA LYS A 743 -25.88 38.37 -4.43
C LYS A 743 -26.02 37.85 -3.01
N ILE A 744 -25.11 38.19 -2.10
CA ILE A 744 -25.20 37.81 -0.69
C ILE A 744 -26.52 38.33 -0.08
N ALA A 745 -26.88 39.56 -0.36
CA ALA A 745 -28.16 40.15 0.09
C ALA A 745 -29.39 39.42 -0.45
N ARG A 746 -29.31 38.90 -1.70
CA ARG A 746 -30.40 38.16 -2.36
C ARG A 746 -30.61 36.76 -1.77
N PHE A 747 -29.59 36.04 -1.40
CA PHE A 747 -29.65 34.62 -1.03
C PHE A 747 -29.47 34.33 0.48
N THR A 748 -29.29 35.32 1.32
CA THR A 748 -28.90 35.27 2.73
C THR A 748 -27.43 34.88 2.98
N PRO A 749 -26.81 35.49 4.00
CA PRO A 749 -25.38 35.25 4.28
C PRO A 749 -25.05 33.77 4.58
N ASP A 750 -25.90 33.07 5.33
CA ASP A 750 -25.64 31.70 5.76
C ASP A 750 -25.65 30.71 4.58
N ILE A 751 -26.63 30.85 3.67
CA ILE A 751 -26.67 30.02 2.45
C ILE A 751 -25.46 30.34 1.58
N MET A 752 -25.11 31.61 1.45
CA MET A 752 -23.98 31.99 0.60
C MET A 752 -22.65 31.47 1.12
N LYS A 753 -22.41 31.51 2.42
CA LYS A 753 -21.23 30.89 3.05
C LYS A 753 -21.11 29.40 2.73
N GLN A 754 -22.20 28.65 2.82
CA GLN A 754 -22.21 27.22 2.47
C GLN A 754 -21.90 27.00 0.98
N VAL A 755 -22.49 27.81 0.11
CA VAL A 755 -22.26 27.73 -1.34
C VAL A 755 -20.80 28.08 -1.66
N GLN A 756 -20.27 29.15 -1.09
CA GLN A 756 -18.88 29.57 -1.26
C GLN A 756 -17.90 28.45 -0.84
N LYS A 757 -18.12 27.87 0.34
CA LYS A 757 -17.30 26.77 0.86
C LYS A 757 -17.39 25.53 -0.04
N SER A 758 -18.60 25.16 -0.48
CA SER A 758 -18.83 24.01 -1.34
C SER A 758 -18.17 24.18 -2.71
N ILE A 759 -18.34 25.34 -3.35
CA ILE A 759 -17.73 25.64 -4.66
C ILE A 759 -16.20 25.62 -4.54
N LEU A 760 -15.65 26.23 -3.51
CA LEU A 760 -14.21 26.30 -3.31
C LEU A 760 -13.61 24.88 -3.13
N LEU A 761 -14.19 24.05 -2.28
CA LEU A 761 -13.71 22.68 -2.07
C LEU A 761 -13.86 21.83 -3.34
N GLN A 762 -14.97 21.92 -4.05
CA GLN A 762 -15.18 21.18 -5.29
C GLN A 762 -14.21 21.61 -6.39
N SER A 763 -13.92 22.91 -6.50
CA SER A 763 -12.97 23.44 -7.48
C SER A 763 -11.54 22.99 -7.18
N ILE A 764 -11.14 23.00 -5.90
CA ILE A 764 -9.83 22.46 -5.49
C ILE A 764 -9.72 20.98 -5.87
N ASP A 765 -10.75 20.18 -5.57
CA ASP A 765 -10.74 18.74 -5.85
C ASP A 765 -10.70 18.45 -7.35
N GLY A 766 -11.44 19.21 -8.16
CA GLY A 766 -11.45 19.08 -9.61
C GLY A 766 -10.06 19.37 -10.21
N LEU A 767 -9.54 20.56 -9.94
CA LEU A 767 -8.26 20.98 -10.46
C LEU A 767 -7.08 20.14 -9.94
N TRP A 768 -7.15 19.66 -8.68
CA TRP A 768 -6.13 18.78 -8.13
C TRP A 768 -6.11 17.43 -8.86
N ARG A 769 -7.27 16.84 -9.18
CA ARG A 769 -7.35 15.59 -9.96
C ARG A 769 -6.72 15.74 -11.35
N ASP A 770 -7.06 16.83 -12.05
CA ASP A 770 -6.50 17.10 -13.38
C ASP A 770 -4.99 17.32 -13.31
N HIS A 771 -4.53 17.99 -12.25
CA HIS A 771 -3.10 18.20 -12.00
C HIS A 771 -2.35 16.90 -11.74
N LEU A 772 -2.92 15.96 -10.97
CA LEU A 772 -2.33 14.64 -10.74
C LEU A 772 -2.14 13.87 -12.05
N VAL A 773 -3.13 13.92 -12.95
CA VAL A 773 -3.03 13.31 -14.28
C VAL A 773 -1.93 13.97 -15.10
N THR A 774 -1.86 15.29 -15.07
CA THR A 774 -0.83 16.05 -15.81
C THR A 774 0.57 15.74 -15.29
N LEU A 775 0.76 15.64 -13.98
CA LEU A 775 2.05 15.26 -13.36
C LEU A 775 2.43 13.81 -13.69
N ASP A 776 1.47 12.89 -13.72
CA ASP A 776 1.72 11.52 -14.12
C ASP A 776 2.18 11.45 -15.58
N HIS A 777 1.51 12.16 -16.48
CA HIS A 777 1.94 12.27 -17.89
C HIS A 777 3.33 12.90 -18.00
N LEU A 778 3.60 13.99 -17.27
CA LEU A 778 4.88 14.65 -17.25
C LEU A 778 6.01 13.72 -16.79
N SER A 779 5.78 12.94 -15.74
CA SER A 779 6.78 11.99 -15.21
C SER A 779 7.21 10.94 -16.24
N LYS A 780 6.30 10.53 -17.12
CA LYS A 780 6.54 9.55 -18.18
C LYS A 780 7.28 10.15 -19.39
N VAL A 781 7.04 11.43 -19.66
CA VAL A 781 7.60 12.13 -20.84
C VAL A 781 8.94 12.78 -20.54
N VAL A 782 9.16 13.26 -19.34
CA VAL A 782 10.37 14.02 -18.96
C VAL A 782 11.67 13.24 -19.14
N GLY A 783 11.62 11.90 -19.09
CA GLY A 783 12.78 11.02 -19.34
C GLY A 783 13.44 11.25 -20.72
N TRP A 784 12.69 11.69 -21.72
CA TRP A 784 13.20 11.95 -23.08
C TRP A 784 14.10 13.18 -23.14
N ARG A 785 13.93 14.13 -22.23
CA ARG A 785 14.79 15.33 -22.16
C ARG A 785 16.21 14.98 -21.75
N GLY A 786 16.45 13.79 -21.20
CA GLY A 786 17.77 13.24 -21.00
C GLY A 786 18.58 13.08 -22.27
N LEU A 787 17.92 12.89 -23.43
CA LEU A 787 18.55 12.84 -24.75
C LEU A 787 19.17 14.20 -25.12
N ALA A 788 18.59 15.31 -24.66
CA ALA A 788 19.12 16.67 -24.82
C ALA A 788 20.15 17.05 -23.73
N GLN A 789 20.71 16.10 -22.98
CA GLN A 789 21.69 16.29 -21.91
C GLN A 789 21.16 17.13 -20.73
N ARG A 790 19.85 17.25 -20.55
CA ARG A 790 19.22 17.86 -19.40
C ARG A 790 18.95 16.80 -18.32
N ASP A 791 19.03 17.19 -17.05
CA ASP A 791 18.67 16.30 -15.94
C ASP A 791 17.15 16.18 -15.84
N PRO A 792 16.56 15.00 -16.13
CA PRO A 792 15.11 14.82 -16.15
C PRO A 792 14.44 15.20 -14.83
N LEU A 793 15.09 14.96 -13.69
CA LEU A 793 14.53 15.29 -12.39
C LEU A 793 14.43 16.79 -12.15
N ASN A 794 15.43 17.54 -12.59
CA ASN A 794 15.41 19.02 -12.45
C ASN A 794 14.36 19.65 -13.37
N GLU A 795 14.24 19.16 -14.61
CA GLU A 795 13.18 19.59 -15.53
C GLU A 795 11.79 19.27 -14.94
N TYR A 796 11.62 18.05 -14.41
CA TYR A 796 10.37 17.65 -13.75
C TYR A 796 10.00 18.59 -12.58
N LYS A 797 10.96 18.92 -11.73
CA LYS A 797 10.74 19.83 -10.60
C LYS A 797 10.31 21.23 -11.05
N GLN A 798 10.96 21.75 -12.08
CA GLN A 798 10.65 23.08 -12.59
C GLN A 798 9.25 23.09 -13.22
N GLU A 799 8.95 22.15 -14.09
CA GLU A 799 7.65 22.10 -14.77
C GLU A 799 6.51 21.77 -13.83
N ALA A 800 6.72 20.85 -12.89
CA ALA A 800 5.73 20.55 -11.86
C ALA A 800 5.42 21.80 -10.99
N TYR A 801 6.42 22.63 -10.71
CA TYR A 801 6.21 23.90 -10.01
C TYR A 801 5.40 24.89 -10.87
N GLU A 802 5.72 25.03 -12.15
CA GLU A 802 4.99 25.92 -13.08
C GLU A 802 3.54 25.47 -13.24
N LEU A 803 3.30 24.15 -13.39
CA LEU A 803 1.97 23.56 -13.44
C LEU A 803 1.18 23.81 -12.13
N PHE A 804 1.85 23.73 -10.99
CA PHE A 804 1.21 24.01 -9.69
C PHE A 804 0.84 25.49 -9.53
N GLN A 805 1.69 26.41 -9.97
CA GLN A 805 1.37 27.85 -9.99
C GLN A 805 0.19 28.13 -10.91
N LYS A 806 0.13 27.48 -12.08
CA LYS A 806 -1.02 27.55 -12.99
C LYS A 806 -2.29 27.04 -12.31
N LEU A 807 -2.26 25.88 -11.64
CA LEU A 807 -3.40 25.35 -10.87
C LEU A 807 -3.94 26.38 -9.88
N LEU A 808 -3.05 27.04 -9.11
CA LEU A 808 -3.47 28.03 -8.13
C LEU A 808 -4.08 29.30 -8.79
N ALA A 809 -3.61 29.67 -9.97
CA ALA A 809 -4.19 30.76 -10.75
C ALA A 809 -5.57 30.36 -11.32
N ASP A 810 -5.66 29.18 -11.90
CA ASP A 810 -6.90 28.64 -12.47
C ASP A 810 -7.97 28.45 -11.39
N LEU A 811 -7.56 28.07 -10.16
CA LEU A 811 -8.46 27.95 -9.01
C LEU A 811 -9.12 29.29 -8.68
N ARG A 812 -8.34 30.37 -8.62
CA ARG A 812 -8.87 31.72 -8.34
C ARG A 812 -9.86 32.15 -9.43
N GLU A 813 -9.52 31.95 -10.70
CA GLU A 813 -10.35 32.31 -11.85
C GLU A 813 -11.64 31.47 -11.86
N LEU A 814 -11.55 30.13 -11.67
CA LEU A 814 -12.68 29.22 -11.67
C LEU A 814 -13.67 29.50 -10.54
N VAL A 815 -13.18 29.66 -9.30
CA VAL A 815 -14.03 29.96 -8.13
C VAL A 815 -14.71 31.31 -8.31
N THR A 816 -13.98 32.33 -8.74
CA THR A 816 -14.52 33.66 -8.98
C THR A 816 -15.59 33.63 -10.08
N ASN A 817 -15.31 32.95 -11.19
CA ASN A 817 -16.26 32.79 -12.29
C ASN A 817 -17.52 32.07 -11.84
N GLN A 818 -17.40 30.90 -11.19
CA GLN A 818 -18.55 30.12 -10.72
C GLN A 818 -19.42 30.93 -9.75
N LEU A 819 -18.82 31.61 -8.77
CA LEU A 819 -19.54 32.44 -7.81
C LEU A 819 -20.19 33.66 -8.46
N SER A 820 -19.57 34.22 -9.50
CA SER A 820 -20.12 35.36 -10.26
C SER A 820 -21.34 34.97 -11.11
N HIS A 821 -21.44 33.72 -11.56
CA HIS A 821 -22.50 33.24 -12.42
C HIS A 821 -23.51 32.32 -11.72
N VAL A 822 -23.21 31.85 -10.47
CA VAL A 822 -24.10 30.94 -9.76
C VAL A 822 -25.51 31.53 -9.54
N GLU A 823 -26.53 30.79 -9.91
CA GLU A 823 -27.94 31.01 -9.56
C GLU A 823 -28.40 29.85 -8.68
N ILE A 824 -28.70 30.14 -7.42
CA ILE A 824 -29.09 29.11 -6.45
C ILE A 824 -30.53 28.73 -6.72
N GLN A 825 -30.76 27.53 -7.25
CA GLN A 825 -32.04 26.86 -7.28
C GLN A 825 -32.13 25.93 -6.08
N MET A 826 -33.17 26.06 -5.25
CA MET A 826 -33.43 25.12 -4.16
C MET A 826 -33.80 23.75 -4.77
N ARG A 827 -32.81 22.90 -5.00
CA ARG A 827 -33.01 21.48 -5.25
C ARG A 827 -32.75 20.71 -3.95
N PRO A 828 -33.46 19.57 -3.76
CA PRO A 828 -33.10 18.68 -2.65
C PRO A 828 -31.62 18.28 -2.77
N PRO A 829 -30.95 18.02 -1.64
CA PRO A 829 -29.52 17.70 -1.63
C PRO A 829 -29.20 16.56 -2.61
N GLN A 830 -28.20 16.77 -3.44
CA GLN A 830 -27.70 15.70 -4.31
C GLN A 830 -27.14 14.58 -3.44
N PRO A 831 -27.25 13.32 -3.86
CA PRO A 831 -26.68 12.23 -3.12
C PRO A 831 -25.17 12.46 -2.96
N GLU A 832 -24.68 12.25 -1.74
CA GLU A 832 -23.25 12.25 -1.40
C GLU A 832 -22.47 11.40 -2.41
N LEU A 833 -21.23 11.80 -2.71
CA LEU A 833 -20.33 11.01 -3.53
C LEU A 833 -20.32 9.58 -2.99
N ASN A 834 -20.84 8.65 -3.76
CA ASN A 834 -20.87 7.25 -3.37
C ASN A 834 -19.45 6.66 -3.51
N LEU A 835 -18.66 6.78 -2.46
CA LEU A 835 -17.30 6.22 -2.38
C LEU A 835 -17.28 4.69 -2.53
N ALA A 836 -18.43 4.02 -2.34
CA ALA A 836 -18.56 2.57 -2.48
C ALA A 836 -18.41 2.04 -3.94
N GLY A 837 -18.31 2.92 -4.92
CA GLY A 837 -18.08 2.57 -6.33
C GLY A 837 -16.66 2.88 -6.83
N LEU A 838 -15.76 3.34 -5.97
CA LEU A 838 -14.39 3.65 -6.34
C LEU A 838 -13.51 2.40 -6.29
N ASN A 839 -12.55 2.32 -7.21
CA ASN A 839 -11.59 1.23 -7.24
C ASN A 839 -10.35 1.60 -6.41
N GLU A 840 -10.05 0.78 -5.43
CA GLU A 840 -8.81 0.84 -4.67
C GLU A 840 -7.77 -0.05 -5.35
N ILE A 841 -6.58 0.51 -5.61
CA ILE A 841 -5.55 -0.16 -6.38
C ILE A 841 -4.24 -0.09 -5.61
N HIS A 842 -3.71 -1.26 -5.28
CA HIS A 842 -2.32 -1.45 -4.88
C HIS A 842 -1.81 -2.69 -5.61
N LEU A 843 -0.87 -2.49 -6.53
CA LEU A 843 -0.36 -3.56 -7.37
C LEU A 843 0.84 -4.23 -6.70
N ASP A 844 0.80 -5.55 -6.54
CA ASP A 844 1.97 -6.34 -6.17
C ASP A 844 3.08 -6.11 -7.23
N PRO A 845 4.24 -5.62 -6.83
CA PRO A 845 5.32 -5.29 -7.75
C PRO A 845 5.91 -6.51 -8.49
N ASN A 846 5.64 -7.73 -8.03
CA ASN A 846 6.16 -8.96 -8.63
C ASN A 846 5.14 -9.64 -9.55
N SER A 847 3.87 -9.68 -9.15
CA SER A 847 2.80 -10.33 -9.92
C SER A 847 1.98 -9.35 -10.77
N GLY A 848 1.99 -8.04 -10.43
CA GLY A 848 1.14 -7.03 -11.04
C GLY A 848 -0.36 -7.22 -10.73
N GLU A 849 -0.71 -8.09 -9.79
CA GLU A 849 -2.08 -8.26 -9.33
C GLU A 849 -2.45 -7.18 -8.32
N ASN A 850 -3.71 -6.74 -8.32
CA ASN A 850 -4.19 -5.79 -7.31
C ASN A 850 -4.42 -6.52 -5.98
N GLU A 851 -3.63 -6.21 -4.96
CA GLU A 851 -3.72 -6.82 -3.63
C GLU A 851 -5.00 -6.45 -2.88
N VAL A 852 -5.67 -5.38 -3.28
CA VAL A 852 -6.93 -4.88 -2.70
C VAL A 852 -8.16 -5.45 -3.43
N ALA A 853 -8.00 -6.47 -4.29
CA ALA A 853 -9.12 -7.05 -5.03
C ALA A 853 -10.20 -7.59 -4.09
N ALA A 854 -11.46 -7.25 -4.39
CA ALA A 854 -12.64 -7.63 -3.62
C ALA A 854 -12.67 -9.12 -3.25
N PRO A 855 -13.05 -9.49 -2.02
CA PRO A 855 -13.14 -10.87 -1.60
C PRO A 855 -14.15 -11.63 -2.46
N THR A 856 -13.74 -12.72 -3.05
CA THR A 856 -14.68 -13.69 -3.64
C THR A 856 -15.69 -14.11 -2.57
N ILE A 857 -16.95 -14.19 -2.95
CA ILE A 857 -18.17 -14.46 -2.15
C ILE A 857 -18.04 -15.62 -1.10
N ALA A 858 -16.93 -16.36 -1.09
CA ALA A 858 -16.64 -17.38 -0.10
C ALA A 858 -16.20 -16.86 1.29
N GLY A 859 -15.72 -15.62 1.39
CA GLY A 859 -15.31 -15.03 2.67
C GLY A 859 -16.46 -14.47 3.52
N ALA A 860 -17.58 -14.12 2.88
CA ALA A 860 -18.73 -13.52 3.58
C ALA A 860 -19.53 -14.53 4.46
N LEU A 861 -19.30 -15.83 4.31
CA LEU A 861 -19.99 -16.87 5.12
C LEU A 861 -19.23 -17.25 6.40
N GLY A 862 -17.97 -16.84 6.56
CA GLY A 862 -17.17 -17.14 7.75
C GLY A 862 -17.25 -16.09 8.86
N ALA A 863 -17.46 -14.82 8.50
CA ALA A 863 -17.43 -13.71 9.46
C ALA A 863 -18.66 -13.60 10.37
N THR A 864 -19.78 -14.20 9.99
CA THR A 864 -21.03 -14.19 10.78
C THR A 864 -21.08 -15.25 11.90
N ALA A 865 -20.13 -16.16 11.97
CA ALA A 865 -20.11 -17.22 12.98
C ALA A 865 -19.28 -16.89 14.24
N LEU A 866 -18.57 -15.76 14.30
CA LEU A 866 -17.69 -15.41 15.41
C LEU A 866 -18.19 -14.28 16.32
N PHE A 867 -19.33 -13.66 15.99
CA PHE A 867 -19.97 -12.66 16.88
C PHE A 867 -21.21 -13.25 17.55
N GLY A 868 -20.98 -14.19 18.44
CA GLY A 868 -21.97 -14.72 19.38
C GLY A 868 -22.07 -13.81 20.62
N ASP A 869 -23.22 -13.19 20.75
CA ASP A 869 -23.88 -12.70 21.97
C ASP A 869 -23.03 -12.05 23.10
N SER A 870 -23.03 -10.73 23.09
CA SER A 870 -23.38 -9.99 24.32
C SER A 870 -23.45 -8.49 24.04
N ILE A 871 -24.62 -7.97 23.71
CA ILE A 871 -25.17 -6.67 24.16
C ILE A 871 -26.64 -6.64 23.75
N GLY A 872 -27.51 -6.83 24.70
CA GLY A 872 -28.92 -6.54 24.54
C GLY A 872 -29.16 -5.06 24.74
N ALA A 873 -29.86 -4.45 23.81
CA ALA A 873 -30.83 -3.39 24.09
C ALA A 873 -31.52 -2.94 22.81
N SER A 874 -32.79 -3.17 22.78
CA SER A 874 -33.86 -2.62 21.96
C SER A 874 -33.64 -1.27 21.26
N ALA A 875 -33.93 -1.23 19.94
CA ALA A 875 -34.67 -0.15 19.35
C ALA A 875 -35.30 -0.63 18.03
N ALA A 876 -36.61 -0.56 17.96
CA ALA A 876 -37.39 -0.86 16.76
C ALA A 876 -37.21 0.23 15.73
N GLY A 877 -36.78 -0.15 14.53
CA GLY A 877 -36.78 0.68 13.35
C GLY A 877 -37.01 -0.21 12.15
N VAL A 878 -38.22 -0.10 11.57
CA VAL A 878 -38.67 -0.84 10.40
C VAL A 878 -37.88 -0.38 9.17
N ALA A 879 -36.92 -1.18 8.74
CA ALA A 879 -36.32 -1.06 7.42
C ALA A 879 -37.02 -2.05 6.49
N THR A 880 -37.59 -1.57 5.40
CA THR A 880 -38.20 -2.37 4.35
C THR A 880 -37.10 -3.14 3.60
N ALA A 881 -36.95 -4.43 3.91
CA ALA A 881 -36.01 -5.31 3.22
C ALA A 881 -36.41 -5.49 1.74
N ASP A 882 -35.41 -5.44 0.84
CA ASP A 882 -35.60 -5.76 -0.60
C ASP A 882 -36.07 -7.23 -0.72
N PRO A 883 -37.21 -7.49 -1.38
CA PRO A 883 -37.76 -8.84 -1.48
C PRO A 883 -36.85 -9.87 -2.16
N ARG A 884 -35.78 -9.44 -2.79
CA ARG A 884 -34.79 -10.31 -3.46
C ARG A 884 -33.83 -11.02 -2.51
N LEU A 885 -33.79 -10.62 -1.23
CA LEU A 885 -32.87 -11.15 -0.21
C LEU A 885 -33.50 -12.18 0.72
N THR A 886 -34.74 -12.55 0.54
CA THR A 886 -35.35 -13.63 1.32
C THR A 886 -34.99 -14.99 0.70
N PRO A 887 -34.30 -15.89 1.43
CA PRO A 887 -33.99 -17.21 0.93
C PRO A 887 -35.29 -18.01 0.75
N ILE A 888 -35.56 -18.41 -0.50
CA ILE A 888 -36.71 -19.26 -0.83
C ILE A 888 -36.17 -20.68 -1.02
N ASP A 889 -36.87 -21.67 -0.50
CA ASP A 889 -36.55 -23.08 -0.73
C ASP A 889 -36.46 -23.33 -2.26
N PRO A 890 -35.31 -23.75 -2.78
CA PRO A 890 -35.12 -24.02 -4.21
C PRO A 890 -36.16 -24.92 -4.84
N LYS A 891 -36.80 -25.79 -4.04
CA LYS A 891 -37.88 -26.70 -4.48
C LYS A 891 -39.16 -25.97 -4.92
N LEU A 892 -39.41 -24.77 -4.40
CA LEU A 892 -40.57 -23.95 -4.75
C LEU A 892 -40.38 -23.17 -6.07
N LEU A 893 -39.18 -23.13 -6.61
CA LEU A 893 -38.83 -22.44 -7.87
C LEU A 893 -38.88 -23.39 -9.08
N VAL A 894 -38.89 -24.68 -8.86
CA VAL A 894 -38.89 -25.69 -9.92
C VAL A 894 -40.28 -25.78 -10.57
N GLY A 895 -40.34 -25.54 -11.89
CA GLY A 895 -41.58 -25.65 -12.66
C GLY A 895 -42.46 -24.40 -12.69
N VAL A 896 -41.97 -23.26 -12.11
CA VAL A 896 -42.73 -22.00 -12.15
C VAL A 896 -42.62 -21.37 -13.54
N SER A 897 -43.75 -21.08 -14.18
CA SER A 897 -43.76 -20.41 -15.47
C SER A 897 -43.18 -18.99 -15.37
N ARG A 898 -42.36 -18.58 -16.35
CA ARG A 898 -41.68 -17.27 -16.39
C ARG A 898 -42.61 -16.07 -16.23
N ASN A 899 -43.87 -16.20 -16.63
CA ASN A 899 -44.88 -15.14 -16.54
C ASN A 899 -45.78 -15.25 -15.32
N ALA A 900 -45.69 -16.31 -14.49
CA ALA A 900 -46.44 -16.46 -13.25
C ALA A 900 -45.92 -15.51 -12.15
N PRO A 901 -46.77 -15.13 -11.16
CA PRO A 901 -46.30 -14.42 -9.98
C PRO A 901 -45.17 -15.21 -9.26
N CYS A 902 -44.14 -14.48 -8.80
CA CYS A 902 -43.05 -15.13 -8.11
C CYS A 902 -43.49 -15.73 -6.76
N PRO A 903 -43.14 -16.98 -6.42
CA PRO A 903 -43.47 -17.60 -5.15
C PRO A 903 -42.97 -16.88 -3.89
N CYS A 904 -42.07 -15.91 -4.04
CA CYS A 904 -41.56 -15.07 -2.93
C CYS A 904 -42.55 -14.07 -2.38
N GLY A 905 -43.75 -13.94 -2.97
CA GLY A 905 -44.75 -12.98 -2.51
C GLY A 905 -44.50 -11.53 -2.91
N SER A 906 -43.49 -11.25 -3.72
CA SER A 906 -43.10 -9.90 -4.16
C SER A 906 -44.11 -9.23 -5.12
N GLY A 907 -45.14 -9.95 -5.58
CA GLY A 907 -46.12 -9.45 -6.56
C GLY A 907 -45.55 -9.31 -7.97
N LYS A 908 -44.25 -9.50 -8.19
CA LYS A 908 -43.60 -9.45 -9.50
C LYS A 908 -43.70 -10.78 -10.24
N LYS A 909 -43.68 -10.75 -11.59
CA LYS A 909 -43.59 -11.95 -12.39
C LYS A 909 -42.25 -12.67 -12.13
N PHE A 910 -42.22 -13.99 -12.17
CA PHE A 910 -41.06 -14.81 -11.88
C PHE A 910 -39.80 -14.36 -12.68
N LYS A 911 -39.97 -14.06 -13.98
CA LYS A 911 -38.86 -13.55 -14.83
C LYS A 911 -38.29 -12.19 -14.43
N HIS A 912 -38.98 -11.42 -13.59
CA HIS A 912 -38.56 -10.12 -13.09
C HIS A 912 -38.22 -10.15 -11.58
N CYS A 913 -38.04 -11.34 -11.02
CA CYS A 913 -37.72 -11.58 -9.64
C CYS A 913 -36.68 -12.72 -9.56
N HIS A 914 -37.04 -13.90 -9.05
CA HIS A 914 -36.13 -15.04 -8.86
C HIS A 914 -35.87 -15.86 -10.15
N GLY A 915 -36.51 -15.58 -11.24
CA GLY A 915 -36.30 -16.20 -12.56
C GLY A 915 -35.61 -15.30 -13.57
N SER A 916 -34.94 -14.22 -13.12
CA SER A 916 -34.10 -13.34 -13.95
C SER A 916 -32.68 -13.91 -14.01
N PHE A 917 -32.46 -14.91 -14.88
CA PHE A 917 -31.13 -15.36 -15.31
C PHE A 917 -30.96 -15.02 -16.79
#